data_397c7c646e625b954d0501438b91402c
#
_entry.id   397c7c646e625b954d0501438b91402c
#
_cell.length_a   1.000
_cell.length_b   1.000
_cell.length_c   1.000
_cell.angle_alpha   90.00
_cell.angle_beta   90.00
_cell.angle_gamma   90.00
#
_symmetry.space_group_name_H-M   'P 1'
#
loop_
_entity.id
_entity.type
_entity.pdbx_description
1 polymer ?
#
loop_
_entity_poly.entity_id
_entity_poly.type
_entity_poly.pdbx_seq_one_letter_code
_entity_poly.pdbx_strand_id
1 'polypeptide(L)'
;MSLSVFASVTAWISAVAVGAPDGRQPVRTGTVIESTTSDAAARTAADCGFGGALVMFAPCEPGKPRDAWTPERIRAVAKVCRAHRMTFCMDEMFDRFTGELLDVYRPQGREILAALAECRDVYEGAWLFNESGGVMYYWPEAVVHGCAMKLPPLARFSEGDAWTRKLLRQRVAAAERLGLPRPYVNVEASFGFAAQLYRAGFDRVDFEYIYSADVERGLAGVKTAAQVNGRTGFGVDMAVCWYAGMYRDAYWEARWRTSLRHAWLRGCGPIYNEHGLMDWTFFGKRCGKDHPDVVKLRDGFTEFAAWARATPRAPGLPLAAVAAVQGRFDGFVGGFQTHLYGQRDNDRFRLGDADRAWELFDGLYRRRSWQSRDIAGEADYSGNPPLGQADILPYDAPDAAYARYRTLFFLGRNVMDRALYDRLVRYVRGGGTLILTASHLNTADAPGAAFAPFADGDWRELVGVRLTDGKPWHLPLGTKFTQNPAPGWKLQPFTDAWDPDFFDGGFDVPALEAAGAEPFAVASDRFLEENFPKAQRPVMFTHRLGKGRTIFVASLDSPGAPGMRNLFAFLLSKALEASDVWPKLECADTVRWAVYPDGTVYALNTEAHLAQEAILRRTAEAAPVRFTLKPGELRQLNR
;
A
#
# COMPACT_ATOMS: atom_id res chain seq x y z
N MET A 1 45.81 -5.68 5.05
CA MET A 1 45.30 -6.27 3.83
C MET A 1 43.87 -6.74 4.09
N SER A 2 42.84 -6.29 3.52
CA SER A 2 42.53 -5.27 2.53
C SER A 2 41.03 -4.95 2.66
N LEU A 3 40.70 -3.71 2.94
CA LEU A 3 39.37 -3.11 2.91
C LEU A 3 39.12 -2.61 1.47
N SER A 4 38.67 -3.45 0.54
CA SER A 4 38.37 -2.97 -0.82
C SER A 4 37.45 -3.89 -1.65
N VAL A 5 36.39 -4.48 -1.05
CA VAL A 5 35.43 -5.31 -1.83
C VAL A 5 33.97 -4.81 -1.71
N PHE A 6 33.67 -3.75 -0.96
CA PHE A 6 32.29 -3.30 -0.75
C PHE A 6 31.80 -2.14 -1.64
N ALA A 7 32.56 -1.76 -2.68
CA ALA A 7 32.22 -0.57 -3.49
C ALA A 7 31.65 -0.85 -4.89
N SER A 8 31.35 -2.09 -5.26
CA SER A 8 31.00 -2.39 -6.66
C SER A 8 29.59 -2.95 -6.95
N VAL A 9 28.68 -2.98 -5.97
CA VAL A 9 27.32 -3.53 -6.17
C VAL A 9 26.27 -2.47 -6.52
N THR A 10 26.57 -1.19 -6.34
CA THR A 10 25.58 -0.10 -6.56
C THR A 10 25.54 0.44 -7.99
N ALA A 11 26.38 -0.05 -8.90
CA ALA A 11 26.55 0.54 -10.24
C ALA A 11 25.85 -0.22 -11.38
N TRP A 12 25.10 -1.29 -11.13
CA TRP A 12 24.64 -2.20 -12.19
C TRP A 12 23.17 -2.13 -12.58
N ILE A 13 22.37 -1.22 -11.99
CA ILE A 13 20.97 -1.00 -12.43
C ILE A 13 20.86 0.06 -13.56
N SER A 14 21.98 0.60 -14.03
CA SER A 14 21.98 1.77 -14.93
C SER A 14 22.31 1.50 -16.40
N ALA A 15 22.36 0.29 -16.87
CA ALA A 15 22.96 -0.01 -18.18
C ALA A 15 22.00 -0.37 -19.31
N VAL A 16 20.78 0.17 -19.41
CA VAL A 16 20.04 0.30 -20.70
C VAL A 16 19.05 1.46 -20.62
N ALA A 17 19.49 2.66 -20.31
CA ALA A 17 18.66 3.85 -20.54
C ALA A 17 19.57 4.93 -21.15
N VAL A 18 19.36 5.21 -22.40
CA VAL A 18 19.76 6.51 -22.96
C VAL A 18 18.85 7.52 -22.28
N GLY A 19 19.29 8.00 -21.10
CA GLY A 19 18.51 8.97 -20.31
C GLY A 19 18.33 10.27 -21.07
N ALA A 20 17.14 10.83 -21.00
CA ALA A 20 16.91 12.20 -21.41
C ALA A 20 17.83 13.13 -20.60
N PRO A 21 18.25 14.29 -21.14
CA PRO A 21 19.18 15.20 -20.47
C PRO A 21 18.68 15.74 -19.13
N ASP A 22 17.38 15.59 -18.81
CA ASP A 22 16.73 16.02 -17.58
C ASP A 22 16.53 14.89 -16.52
N GLY A 23 17.18 13.72 -16.71
CA GLY A 23 17.08 12.57 -15.79
C GLY A 23 15.78 11.79 -15.89
N ARG A 24 14.89 12.12 -16.82
CA ARG A 24 13.65 11.38 -17.08
C ARG A 24 13.94 10.06 -17.76
N GLN A 25 13.23 9.02 -17.38
CA GLN A 25 13.39 7.69 -17.97
C GLN A 25 12.04 7.12 -18.38
N PRO A 26 11.97 6.40 -19.51
CA PRO A 26 10.79 5.63 -19.89
C PRO A 26 10.48 4.58 -18.81
N VAL A 27 9.19 4.41 -18.51
CA VAL A 27 8.76 3.34 -17.63
C VAL A 27 8.82 2.02 -18.39
N ARG A 28 9.49 1.02 -17.80
CA ARG A 28 9.61 -0.32 -18.37
C ARG A 28 8.27 -1.04 -18.29
N THR A 29 7.94 -1.78 -19.34
CA THR A 29 6.73 -2.60 -19.43
C THR A 29 7.10 -4.05 -19.71
N GLY A 30 6.33 -5.00 -19.23
CA GLY A 30 6.61 -6.42 -19.36
C GLY A 30 5.34 -7.28 -19.32
N THR A 31 5.52 -8.58 -19.34
CA THR A 31 4.44 -9.57 -19.20
C THR A 31 4.92 -10.82 -18.51
N VAL A 32 4.00 -11.51 -17.86
CA VAL A 32 4.21 -12.83 -17.30
C VAL A 32 3.94 -13.87 -18.39
N ILE A 33 4.86 -14.80 -18.56
CA ILE A 33 4.73 -15.92 -19.52
C ILE A 33 4.75 -17.22 -18.74
N GLU A 34 3.62 -17.89 -18.71
CA GLU A 34 3.56 -19.25 -18.21
C GLU A 34 4.15 -20.22 -19.23
N SER A 35 5.14 -20.94 -18.81
CA SER A 35 5.54 -22.24 -19.35
C SER A 35 6.21 -22.37 -20.70
N THR A 36 6.31 -21.39 -21.53
CA THR A 36 6.95 -21.65 -22.83
C THR A 36 8.15 -20.79 -23.09
N THR A 37 9.23 -21.46 -23.41
CA THR A 37 10.46 -20.91 -23.96
C THR A 37 10.35 -20.70 -25.45
N SER A 38 9.16 -20.58 -26.00
CA SER A 38 9.03 -20.43 -27.43
C SER A 38 9.52 -19.05 -27.85
N ASP A 39 10.40 -19.04 -28.83
CA ASP A 39 10.85 -17.86 -29.54
C ASP A 39 9.64 -17.01 -30.02
N ALA A 40 8.51 -17.68 -30.32
CA ALA A 40 7.27 -17.04 -30.72
C ALA A 40 6.64 -16.19 -29.60
N ALA A 41 6.65 -16.64 -28.34
CA ALA A 41 6.11 -15.90 -27.21
C ALA A 41 6.87 -14.60 -26.98
N ALA A 42 8.19 -14.69 -26.94
CA ALA A 42 9.03 -13.53 -26.75
C ALA A 42 8.99 -12.55 -27.93
N ARG A 43 8.89 -13.04 -29.17
CA ARG A 43 8.66 -12.17 -30.33
C ARG A 43 7.35 -11.44 -30.22
N THR A 44 6.25 -12.14 -29.90
CA THR A 44 4.96 -11.49 -29.72
C THR A 44 4.99 -10.45 -28.61
N ALA A 45 5.68 -10.73 -27.49
CA ALA A 45 5.88 -9.74 -26.43
C ALA A 45 6.68 -8.51 -26.93
N ALA A 46 7.75 -8.74 -27.71
CA ALA A 46 8.55 -7.68 -28.31
C ALA A 46 7.75 -6.87 -29.34
N ASP A 47 6.96 -7.53 -30.19
CA ASP A 47 6.10 -6.89 -31.18
C ASP A 47 4.99 -6.04 -30.53
N CYS A 48 4.49 -6.47 -29.36
CA CYS A 48 3.62 -5.65 -28.51
C CYS A 48 4.36 -4.50 -27.82
N GLY A 49 5.67 -4.40 -28.03
CA GLY A 49 6.47 -3.33 -27.45
C GLY A 49 6.79 -3.50 -25.97
N PHE A 50 6.74 -4.72 -25.44
CA PHE A 50 7.17 -5.01 -24.09
C PHE A 50 8.69 -5.01 -24.04
N GLY A 51 9.27 -3.86 -23.79
CA GLY A 51 10.73 -3.67 -23.70
C GLY A 51 11.30 -3.98 -22.32
N GLY A 52 10.58 -4.74 -21.50
CA GLY A 52 10.93 -5.01 -20.12
C GLY A 52 11.10 -6.48 -19.79
N ALA A 53 10.93 -6.79 -18.51
CA ALA A 53 11.11 -8.12 -17.99
C ALA A 53 10.02 -9.08 -18.46
N LEU A 54 10.43 -10.21 -18.99
CA LEU A 54 9.60 -11.40 -19.02
C LEU A 54 9.68 -12.06 -17.66
N VAL A 55 8.56 -12.24 -17.01
CA VAL A 55 8.50 -13.10 -15.83
C VAL A 55 8.11 -14.49 -16.30
N MET A 56 8.96 -15.45 -16.05
CA MET A 56 8.75 -16.81 -16.51
C MET A 56 8.45 -17.73 -15.34
N PHE A 57 7.24 -18.26 -15.33
CA PHE A 57 6.86 -19.33 -14.41
C PHE A 57 7.29 -20.70 -14.96
N ALA A 58 7.70 -21.57 -14.05
CA ALA A 58 7.71 -22.99 -14.35
C ALA A 58 6.24 -23.46 -14.46
N PRO A 59 5.84 -24.10 -15.58
CA PRO A 59 4.45 -24.49 -15.75
C PRO A 59 4.02 -25.49 -14.69
N CYS A 60 2.88 -25.23 -14.11
CA CYS A 60 2.20 -26.15 -13.23
C CYS A 60 0.85 -26.52 -13.82
N GLU A 61 0.80 -27.62 -14.57
CA GLU A 61 -0.49 -28.20 -14.97
C GLU A 61 -0.96 -29.17 -13.86
N PRO A 62 -2.22 -29.07 -13.40
CA PRO A 62 -2.73 -30.03 -12.43
C PRO A 62 -2.54 -31.47 -12.89
N GLY A 63 -1.88 -32.28 -12.07
CA GLY A 63 -1.63 -33.70 -12.34
C GLY A 63 -0.44 -34.00 -13.28
N LYS A 64 0.31 -32.99 -13.70
CA LYS A 64 1.58 -33.21 -14.44
C LYS A 64 2.79 -32.76 -13.61
N PRO A 65 3.95 -33.40 -13.79
CA PRO A 65 5.20 -32.90 -13.22
C PRO A 65 5.44 -31.47 -13.71
N ARG A 66 5.94 -30.60 -12.84
CA ARG A 66 6.38 -29.26 -13.25
C ARG A 66 7.51 -29.37 -14.27
N ASP A 67 7.42 -28.61 -15.35
CA ASP A 67 8.55 -28.40 -16.23
C ASP A 67 9.65 -27.67 -15.44
N ALA A 68 10.72 -28.39 -15.15
CA ALA A 68 11.82 -27.82 -14.40
C ALA A 68 12.56 -26.77 -15.24
N TRP A 69 13.10 -25.77 -14.57
CA TRP A 69 14.15 -24.95 -15.13
C TRP A 69 15.38 -25.82 -15.39
N THR A 70 15.81 -25.86 -16.65
CA THR A 70 17.06 -26.53 -17.01
C THR A 70 18.08 -25.50 -17.50
N PRO A 71 19.41 -25.80 -17.45
CA PRO A 71 20.43 -24.91 -17.97
C PRO A 71 20.20 -24.53 -19.44
N GLU A 72 19.76 -25.50 -20.26
CA GLU A 72 19.46 -25.29 -21.69
C GLU A 72 18.29 -24.33 -21.86
N ARG A 73 17.24 -24.46 -21.06
CA ARG A 73 16.08 -23.59 -21.09
C ARG A 73 16.45 -22.16 -20.69
N ILE A 74 17.25 -21.98 -19.65
CA ILE A 74 17.75 -20.66 -19.21
C ILE A 74 18.54 -19.99 -20.35
N ARG A 75 19.46 -20.72 -20.99
CA ARG A 75 20.23 -20.19 -22.11
C ARG A 75 19.38 -19.87 -23.33
N ALA A 76 18.35 -20.69 -23.62
CA ALA A 76 17.42 -20.44 -24.72
C ALA A 76 16.61 -19.15 -24.47
N VAL A 77 16.07 -18.95 -23.25
CA VAL A 77 15.37 -17.71 -22.85
C VAL A 77 16.30 -16.52 -22.97
N ALA A 78 17.51 -16.62 -22.45
CA ALA A 78 18.48 -15.53 -22.51
C ALA A 78 18.84 -15.15 -23.96
N LYS A 79 18.98 -16.13 -24.87
CA LYS A 79 19.19 -15.88 -26.31
C LYS A 79 18.06 -15.07 -26.91
N VAL A 80 16.81 -15.42 -26.61
CA VAL A 80 15.61 -14.68 -27.06
C VAL A 80 15.60 -13.29 -26.48
N CYS A 81 15.82 -13.15 -25.17
CA CYS A 81 15.86 -11.85 -24.51
C CYS A 81 16.89 -10.90 -25.14
N ARG A 82 18.11 -11.41 -25.46
CA ARG A 82 19.13 -10.61 -26.16
C ARG A 82 18.69 -10.18 -27.55
N ALA A 83 18.09 -11.11 -28.32
CA ALA A 83 17.62 -10.82 -29.67
C ALA A 83 16.52 -9.72 -29.69
N HIS A 84 15.69 -9.67 -28.69
CA HIS A 84 14.57 -8.74 -28.60
C HIS A 84 14.77 -7.58 -27.60
N ARG A 85 15.98 -7.42 -27.03
CA ARG A 85 16.31 -6.39 -26.03
C ARG A 85 15.41 -6.45 -24.79
N MET A 86 15.12 -7.65 -24.35
CA MET A 86 14.31 -7.95 -23.19
C MET A 86 15.17 -8.50 -22.05
N THR A 87 14.60 -8.60 -20.88
CA THR A 87 15.17 -9.28 -19.72
C THR A 87 14.20 -10.33 -19.19
N PHE A 88 14.63 -11.20 -18.31
CA PHE A 88 13.75 -12.18 -17.69
C PHE A 88 13.98 -12.29 -16.19
N CYS A 89 12.91 -12.58 -15.47
CA CYS A 89 12.92 -13.04 -14.09
C CYS A 89 12.56 -14.52 -14.04
N MET A 90 13.05 -15.20 -13.05
CA MET A 90 12.75 -16.60 -12.78
C MET A 90 11.85 -16.73 -11.55
N ASP A 91 10.81 -17.54 -11.64
CA ASP A 91 9.93 -17.84 -10.51
C ASP A 91 10.02 -19.32 -10.11
N GLU A 92 9.61 -19.61 -8.88
CA GLU A 92 9.30 -20.94 -8.36
C GLU A 92 10.43 -22.00 -8.37
N MET A 93 11.62 -21.62 -7.89
CA MET A 93 12.68 -22.61 -7.62
C MET A 93 12.57 -23.25 -6.22
N PHE A 94 11.80 -22.66 -5.32
CA PHE A 94 11.73 -23.07 -3.92
C PHE A 94 10.33 -23.48 -3.54
N ASP A 95 10.25 -24.47 -2.64
CA ASP A 95 9.00 -24.72 -1.95
C ASP A 95 8.53 -23.48 -1.20
N ARG A 96 7.28 -23.09 -1.41
CA ARG A 96 6.71 -21.84 -0.85
C ARG A 96 6.71 -21.81 0.66
N PHE A 97 6.76 -22.94 1.34
CA PHE A 97 6.60 -23.03 2.79
C PHE A 97 7.89 -23.39 3.52
N THR A 98 8.67 -24.30 3.00
CA THR A 98 9.92 -24.73 3.65
C THR A 98 11.11 -23.86 3.26
N GLY A 99 11.07 -23.22 2.10
CA GLY A 99 12.21 -22.51 1.51
C GLY A 99 13.30 -23.45 1.04
N GLU A 100 12.99 -24.71 0.85
CA GLU A 100 13.92 -25.68 0.28
C GLU A 100 13.80 -25.69 -1.23
N LEU A 101 14.93 -25.99 -1.90
CA LEU A 101 14.93 -26.18 -3.34
C LEU A 101 13.98 -27.31 -3.70
N LEU A 102 13.06 -27.08 -4.63
CA LEU A 102 12.16 -28.11 -5.12
C LEU A 102 12.92 -29.31 -5.65
N ASP A 103 12.40 -30.51 -5.39
CA ASP A 103 13.06 -31.78 -5.81
C ASP A 103 13.37 -31.81 -7.30
N VAL A 104 12.52 -31.22 -8.13
CA VAL A 104 12.72 -31.13 -9.58
C VAL A 104 13.98 -30.35 -10.00
N TYR A 105 14.51 -29.51 -9.13
CA TYR A 105 15.73 -28.72 -9.39
C TYR A 105 16.97 -29.28 -8.69
N ARG A 106 16.82 -30.15 -7.70
CA ARG A 106 17.95 -30.68 -6.92
C ARG A 106 19.04 -31.34 -7.76
N PRO A 107 18.71 -32.13 -8.80
CA PRO A 107 19.74 -32.80 -9.60
C PRO A 107 20.64 -31.85 -10.40
N GLN A 108 20.11 -30.70 -10.81
CA GLN A 108 20.81 -29.76 -11.73
C GLN A 108 21.03 -28.37 -11.09
N GLY A 109 20.93 -28.25 -9.79
CA GLY A 109 20.99 -26.95 -9.11
C GLY A 109 22.27 -26.16 -9.41
N ARG A 110 23.45 -26.82 -9.51
CA ARG A 110 24.72 -26.15 -9.83
C ARG A 110 24.78 -25.68 -11.27
N GLU A 111 24.33 -26.51 -12.20
CA GLU A 111 24.29 -26.19 -13.64
C GLU A 111 23.29 -25.05 -13.91
N ILE A 112 22.17 -25.00 -13.21
CA ILE A 112 21.22 -23.89 -13.28
C ILE A 112 21.88 -22.58 -12.84
N LEU A 113 22.61 -22.59 -11.71
CA LEU A 113 23.33 -21.41 -11.24
C LEU A 113 24.40 -20.95 -12.21
N ALA A 114 25.14 -21.89 -12.81
CA ALA A 114 26.13 -21.57 -13.83
C ALA A 114 25.49 -20.93 -15.07
N ALA A 115 24.35 -21.47 -15.54
CA ALA A 115 23.60 -20.88 -16.65
C ALA A 115 23.08 -19.48 -16.35
N LEU A 116 22.57 -19.22 -15.13
CA LEU A 116 22.17 -17.90 -14.71
C LEU A 116 23.34 -16.91 -14.66
N ALA A 117 24.52 -17.37 -14.20
CA ALA A 117 25.74 -16.55 -14.20
C ALA A 117 26.18 -16.15 -15.61
N GLU A 118 26.02 -17.05 -16.59
CA GLU A 118 26.28 -16.78 -18.02
C GLU A 118 25.28 -15.78 -18.63
N CYS A 119 24.12 -15.64 -18.04
CA CYS A 119 23.01 -14.84 -18.55
C CYS A 119 22.76 -13.52 -17.77
N ARG A 120 23.73 -13.09 -16.96
CA ARG A 120 23.59 -11.89 -16.08
C ARG A 120 23.23 -10.62 -16.81
N ASP A 121 23.53 -10.50 -18.08
CA ASP A 121 23.22 -9.36 -18.94
C ASP A 121 21.72 -9.20 -19.22
N VAL A 122 20.96 -10.29 -19.13
CA VAL A 122 19.50 -10.33 -19.39
C VAL A 122 18.71 -10.93 -18.22
N TYR A 123 19.38 -11.48 -17.22
CA TYR A 123 18.73 -11.97 -16.01
C TYR A 123 18.45 -10.81 -15.04
N GLU A 124 17.19 -10.59 -14.71
CA GLU A 124 16.73 -9.46 -13.89
C GLU A 124 16.44 -9.84 -12.44
N GLY A 125 16.41 -11.12 -12.12
CA GLY A 125 16.24 -11.58 -10.76
C GLY A 125 15.39 -12.83 -10.60
N ALA A 126 15.24 -13.25 -9.36
CA ALA A 126 14.37 -14.34 -8.97
C ALA A 126 13.17 -13.82 -8.18
N TRP A 127 11.99 -14.25 -8.56
CA TRP A 127 10.81 -14.11 -7.75
C TRP A 127 10.85 -15.17 -6.66
N LEU A 128 10.96 -14.73 -5.43
CA LEU A 128 10.98 -15.60 -4.27
C LEU A 128 9.70 -15.46 -3.47
N PHE A 129 8.98 -16.56 -3.29
CA PHE A 129 7.80 -16.57 -2.46
C PHE A 129 6.76 -15.53 -2.91
N ASN A 130 6.40 -15.62 -4.18
CA ASN A 130 5.38 -14.78 -4.78
C ASN A 130 4.07 -14.81 -3.99
N GLU A 131 3.34 -13.69 -3.93
CA GLU A 131 2.10 -13.53 -3.17
C GLU A 131 2.22 -14.00 -1.71
N SER A 132 3.31 -13.64 -1.03
CA SER A 132 3.57 -14.11 0.32
C SER A 132 2.44 -13.79 1.31
N GLY A 133 1.84 -12.61 1.22
CA GLY A 133 0.65 -12.25 2.00
C GLY A 133 -0.57 -13.09 1.64
N GLY A 134 -0.82 -13.31 0.35
CA GLY A 134 -1.89 -14.17 -0.13
C GLY A 134 -1.74 -15.59 0.41
N VAL A 135 -0.57 -16.19 0.20
CA VAL A 135 -0.30 -17.57 0.64
C VAL A 135 -0.37 -17.72 2.15
N MET A 136 0.21 -16.77 2.90
CA MET A 136 0.26 -16.89 4.37
C MET A 136 -1.07 -16.56 5.06
N TYR A 137 -1.87 -15.65 4.51
CA TYR A 137 -3.03 -15.12 5.21
C TYR A 137 -4.36 -15.38 4.51
N TYR A 138 -4.37 -15.39 3.16
CA TYR A 138 -5.62 -15.57 2.42
C TYR A 138 -5.93 -17.03 2.13
N TRP A 139 -4.91 -17.84 1.88
CA TRP A 139 -5.06 -19.25 1.50
C TRP A 139 -4.30 -20.22 2.39
N PRO A 140 -4.50 -20.23 3.70
CA PRO A 140 -3.79 -21.17 4.58
C PRO A 140 -4.11 -22.65 4.27
N GLU A 141 -5.25 -22.89 3.62
CA GLU A 141 -5.65 -24.21 3.12
C GLU A 141 -5.47 -24.33 1.61
N ALA A 142 -5.11 -23.25 0.94
CA ALA A 142 -4.82 -23.36 -0.46
C ALA A 142 -3.61 -24.26 -0.58
N VAL A 143 -3.94 -25.47 -0.90
CA VAL A 143 -3.04 -26.48 -1.42
C VAL A 143 -2.48 -25.94 -2.74
N VAL A 144 -1.80 -24.82 -2.66
CA VAL A 144 -0.96 -24.39 -3.75
C VAL A 144 0.14 -25.42 -3.77
N HIS A 145 -0.05 -26.42 -4.62
CA HIS A 145 0.90 -27.51 -4.85
C HIS A 145 1.06 -28.56 -3.73
N GLY A 146 0.01 -28.87 -2.99
CA GLY A 146 0.02 -29.94 -1.99
C GLY A 146 0.67 -29.60 -0.65
N CYS A 147 1.01 -28.33 -0.42
CA CYS A 147 1.62 -27.88 0.81
C CYS A 147 0.61 -27.14 1.68
N ALA A 148 0.03 -27.82 2.65
CA ALA A 148 -0.74 -27.15 3.71
C ALA A 148 0.23 -26.59 4.75
N MET A 149 0.33 -25.27 4.84
CA MET A 149 1.12 -24.65 5.92
C MET A 149 0.31 -24.68 7.22
N LYS A 150 0.73 -25.50 8.15
CA LYS A 150 0.16 -25.51 9.49
C LYS A 150 0.84 -24.44 10.33
N LEU A 151 0.13 -23.33 10.55
CA LEU A 151 0.60 -22.26 11.41
C LEU A 151 0.59 -22.71 12.88
N PRO A 152 1.60 -22.35 13.69
CA PRO A 152 1.54 -22.59 15.11
C PRO A 152 0.40 -21.76 15.73
N PRO A 153 -0.32 -22.26 16.74
CA PRO A 153 -1.26 -21.44 17.47
C PRO A 153 -0.52 -20.32 18.19
N LEU A 154 -0.99 -19.08 18.00
CA LEU A 154 -0.39 -17.89 18.59
C LEU A 154 -1.19 -17.41 19.80
N ALA A 155 -0.51 -16.84 20.78
CA ALA A 155 -1.12 -16.18 21.93
C ALA A 155 -1.00 -14.65 21.86
N ARG A 156 0.00 -14.14 21.15
CA ARG A 156 0.37 -12.71 21.10
C ARG A 156 0.60 -12.22 19.67
N PHE A 157 0.38 -10.93 19.43
CA PHE A 157 0.67 -10.29 18.15
C PHE A 157 2.18 -10.29 17.83
N SER A 158 3.03 -10.10 18.86
CA SER A 158 4.49 -10.16 18.70
C SER A 158 5.00 -11.52 18.23
N GLU A 159 4.34 -12.60 18.63
CA GLU A 159 4.68 -13.96 18.17
C GLU A 159 4.38 -14.10 16.67
N GLY A 160 3.25 -13.56 16.22
CA GLY A 160 2.87 -13.55 14.80
C GLY A 160 3.85 -12.77 13.94
N ASP A 161 4.24 -11.58 14.38
CA ASP A 161 5.22 -10.75 13.71
C ASP A 161 6.61 -11.41 13.66
N ALA A 162 7.05 -12.01 14.77
CA ALA A 162 8.32 -12.73 14.83
C ALA A 162 8.32 -13.97 13.91
N TRP A 163 7.22 -14.71 13.88
CA TRP A 163 7.07 -15.88 13.02
C TRP A 163 7.11 -15.46 11.53
N THR A 164 6.36 -14.43 11.16
CA THR A 164 6.37 -13.88 9.80
C THR A 164 7.77 -13.48 9.35
N ARG A 165 8.47 -12.71 10.17
CA ARG A 165 9.87 -12.31 9.87
C ARG A 165 10.80 -13.50 9.74
N LYS A 166 10.66 -14.51 10.59
CA LYS A 166 11.46 -15.74 10.50
C LYS A 166 11.22 -16.45 9.17
N LEU A 167 9.97 -16.63 8.78
CA LEU A 167 9.62 -17.28 7.52
C LEU A 167 10.20 -16.55 6.31
N LEU A 168 10.00 -15.26 6.21
CA LEU A 168 10.52 -14.45 5.10
C LEU A 168 12.05 -14.50 5.01
N ARG A 169 12.75 -14.44 6.16
CA ARG A 169 14.22 -14.60 6.20
C ARG A 169 14.69 -15.98 5.77
N GLN A 170 13.95 -17.03 6.11
CA GLN A 170 14.28 -18.38 5.65
C GLN A 170 14.28 -18.50 4.13
N ARG A 171 13.39 -17.77 3.44
CA ARG A 171 13.35 -17.73 1.96
C ARG A 171 14.61 -17.12 1.39
N VAL A 172 14.95 -15.93 1.86
CA VAL A 172 16.17 -15.25 1.41
C VAL A 172 17.41 -16.10 1.73
N ALA A 173 17.50 -16.63 2.95
CA ALA A 173 18.63 -17.47 3.36
C ALA A 173 18.73 -18.76 2.52
N ALA A 174 17.62 -19.32 2.05
CA ALA A 174 17.63 -20.46 1.14
C ALA A 174 18.24 -20.10 -0.21
N ALA A 175 17.81 -18.99 -0.79
CA ALA A 175 18.36 -18.49 -2.05
C ALA A 175 19.86 -18.15 -1.93
N GLU A 176 20.27 -17.53 -0.83
CA GLU A 176 21.68 -17.21 -0.54
C GLU A 176 22.54 -18.46 -0.37
N ARG A 177 22.07 -19.47 0.38
CA ARG A 177 22.79 -20.75 0.55
C ARG A 177 22.98 -21.49 -0.78
N LEU A 178 22.00 -21.38 -1.68
CA LEU A 178 22.12 -21.94 -3.02
C LEU A 178 23.10 -21.14 -3.89
N GLY A 179 23.34 -19.88 -3.58
CA GLY A 179 24.12 -18.97 -4.42
C GLY A 179 23.30 -18.38 -5.58
N LEU A 180 21.98 -18.32 -5.43
CA LEU A 180 21.10 -17.73 -6.44
C LEU A 180 21.47 -16.25 -6.66
N PRO A 181 21.69 -15.79 -7.91
CA PRO A 181 22.02 -14.40 -8.16
C PRO A 181 20.89 -13.44 -7.75
N ARG A 182 21.26 -12.31 -7.16
CA ARG A 182 20.33 -11.21 -6.91
C ARG A 182 20.00 -10.46 -8.21
N PRO A 183 18.90 -9.68 -8.26
CA PRO A 183 18.02 -9.31 -7.16
C PRO A 183 16.98 -10.38 -6.81
N TYR A 184 16.53 -10.35 -5.54
CA TYR A 184 15.39 -11.14 -5.08
C TYR A 184 14.15 -10.26 -5.07
N VAL A 185 13.13 -10.70 -5.78
CA VAL A 185 11.90 -9.95 -6.01
C VAL A 185 10.73 -10.70 -5.38
N ASN A 186 9.79 -9.98 -4.82
CA ASN A 186 8.50 -10.50 -4.39
C ASN A 186 7.40 -9.69 -5.06
N VAL A 187 6.30 -10.34 -5.41
CA VAL A 187 5.04 -9.70 -5.80
C VAL A 187 4.06 -9.88 -4.67
N GLU A 188 3.45 -8.80 -4.23
CA GLU A 188 2.65 -8.79 -3.02
C GLU A 188 1.35 -8.03 -3.20
N ALA A 189 0.25 -8.72 -2.93
CA ALA A 189 -1.10 -8.15 -2.99
C ALA A 189 -1.48 -7.33 -1.74
N SER A 190 -0.59 -7.25 -0.73
CA SER A 190 -0.89 -6.60 0.53
C SER A 190 0.04 -5.44 0.84
N PHE A 191 -0.48 -4.41 1.52
CA PHE A 191 0.34 -3.29 1.95
C PHE A 191 1.19 -3.62 3.19
N GLY A 192 0.72 -4.52 4.04
CA GLY A 192 1.30 -4.76 5.37
C GLY A 192 2.63 -5.50 5.36
N PHE A 193 2.91 -6.25 4.31
CA PHE A 193 4.11 -7.09 4.21
C PHE A 193 5.34 -6.42 3.62
N ALA A 194 5.16 -5.42 2.77
CA ALA A 194 6.23 -4.86 1.98
C ALA A 194 7.46 -4.44 2.80
N ALA A 195 7.26 -3.81 3.95
CA ALA A 195 8.37 -3.42 4.82
C ALA A 195 9.08 -4.64 5.44
N GLN A 196 8.34 -5.70 5.78
CA GLN A 196 8.92 -6.92 6.34
C GLN A 196 9.72 -7.70 5.29
N LEU A 197 9.28 -7.72 4.04
CA LEU A 197 10.01 -8.32 2.92
C LEU A 197 11.37 -7.64 2.72
N TYR A 198 11.43 -6.30 2.66
CA TYR A 198 12.70 -5.59 2.57
C TYR A 198 13.62 -5.89 3.75
N ARG A 199 13.11 -5.94 4.99
CA ARG A 199 13.91 -6.30 6.18
C ARG A 199 14.39 -7.74 6.16
N ALA A 200 13.66 -8.64 5.50
CA ALA A 200 14.08 -10.02 5.29
C ALA A 200 15.22 -10.16 4.27
N GLY A 201 15.46 -9.14 3.45
CA GLY A 201 16.56 -9.11 2.48
C GLY A 201 16.11 -9.17 1.01
N PHE A 202 14.84 -8.98 0.72
CA PHE A 202 14.39 -8.79 -0.66
C PHE A 202 14.94 -7.47 -1.22
N ASP A 203 15.22 -7.44 -2.50
CA ASP A 203 15.77 -6.28 -3.18
C ASP A 203 14.68 -5.40 -3.79
N ARG A 204 13.56 -6.02 -4.20
CA ARG A 204 12.40 -5.34 -4.76
C ARG A 204 11.11 -6.03 -4.31
N VAL A 205 10.10 -5.23 -4.01
CA VAL A 205 8.73 -5.69 -3.78
C VAL A 205 7.86 -4.97 -4.80
N ASP A 206 7.14 -5.73 -5.61
CA ASP A 206 6.20 -5.23 -6.59
C ASP A 206 4.78 -5.41 -6.05
N PHE A 207 3.89 -4.50 -6.36
CA PHE A 207 2.50 -4.60 -5.93
C PHE A 207 1.70 -5.41 -6.94
N GLU A 208 0.93 -6.39 -6.48
CA GLU A 208 -0.06 -7.08 -7.29
C GLU A 208 -1.33 -6.24 -7.38
N TYR A 209 -1.55 -5.62 -8.52
CA TYR A 209 -2.67 -4.72 -8.76
C TYR A 209 -3.92 -5.53 -9.11
N ILE A 210 -4.53 -6.07 -8.08
CA ILE A 210 -5.83 -6.75 -8.18
C ILE A 210 -6.92 -5.69 -8.11
N TYR A 211 -7.97 -5.82 -8.90
CA TYR A 211 -9.11 -4.90 -8.86
C TYR A 211 -9.94 -5.09 -7.59
N SER A 212 -9.35 -4.73 -6.49
CA SER A 212 -9.98 -4.69 -5.18
C SER A 212 -10.03 -3.26 -4.65
N ALA A 213 -10.82 -3.03 -3.63
CA ALA A 213 -11.00 -1.72 -3.01
C ALA A 213 -9.74 -1.15 -2.33
N ASP A 214 -8.65 -1.93 -2.23
CA ASP A 214 -7.46 -1.55 -1.48
C ASP A 214 -6.21 -1.22 -2.32
N VAL A 215 -6.39 -0.94 -3.61
CA VAL A 215 -5.30 -0.58 -4.54
C VAL A 215 -4.48 0.62 -4.03
N GLU A 216 -5.13 1.65 -3.51
CA GLU A 216 -4.43 2.83 -3.00
C GLU A 216 -3.59 2.50 -1.76
N ARG A 217 -4.08 1.64 -0.87
CA ARG A 217 -3.32 1.14 0.29
C ARG A 217 -2.13 0.30 -0.15
N GLY A 218 -2.36 -0.63 -1.07
CA GLY A 218 -1.30 -1.50 -1.60
C GLY A 218 -0.15 -0.71 -2.18
N LEU A 219 -0.45 0.19 -3.11
CA LEU A 219 0.55 1.06 -3.73
C LEU A 219 1.25 1.97 -2.71
N ALA A 220 0.52 2.54 -1.75
CA ALA A 220 1.10 3.38 -0.70
C ALA A 220 2.08 2.60 0.19
N GLY A 221 1.70 1.39 0.60
CA GLY A 221 2.54 0.54 1.46
C GLY A 221 3.82 0.10 0.76
N VAL A 222 3.72 -0.42 -0.47
CA VAL A 222 4.88 -0.89 -1.23
C VAL A 222 5.81 0.29 -1.58
N LYS A 223 5.27 1.42 -2.04
CA LYS A 223 6.06 2.63 -2.32
C LYS A 223 6.85 3.09 -1.09
N THR A 224 6.18 3.24 0.04
CA THR A 224 6.82 3.75 1.25
C THR A 224 7.83 2.76 1.81
N ALA A 225 7.53 1.45 1.78
CA ALA A 225 8.47 0.42 2.17
C ALA A 225 9.76 0.46 1.31
N ALA A 226 9.63 0.66 0.00
CA ALA A 226 10.79 0.86 -0.87
C ALA A 226 11.61 2.08 -0.45
N GLN A 227 10.95 3.24 -0.25
CA GLN A 227 11.63 4.49 0.13
C GLN A 227 12.36 4.41 1.47
N VAL A 228 11.76 3.82 2.51
CA VAL A 228 12.39 3.73 3.84
C VAL A 228 13.55 2.74 3.87
N ASN A 229 13.60 1.82 2.91
CA ASN A 229 14.69 0.88 2.73
C ASN A 229 15.70 1.33 1.64
N GLY A 230 15.69 2.62 1.27
CA GLY A 230 16.67 3.20 0.35
C GLY A 230 16.52 2.75 -1.11
N ARG A 231 15.36 2.23 -1.49
CA ARG A 231 15.07 1.84 -2.87
C ARG A 231 14.48 3.01 -3.65
N THR A 232 14.82 3.10 -4.93
CA THR A 232 14.41 4.20 -5.81
C THR A 232 13.15 3.90 -6.61
N GLY A 233 12.63 2.68 -6.54
CA GLY A 233 11.45 2.26 -7.27
C GLY A 233 10.87 0.94 -6.79
N PHE A 234 9.68 0.64 -7.25
CA PHE A 234 8.95 -0.60 -7.08
C PHE A 234 8.17 -0.88 -8.36
N GLY A 235 7.90 -2.15 -8.64
CA GLY A 235 7.11 -2.55 -9.80
C GLY A 235 5.63 -2.74 -9.48
N VAL A 236 4.88 -3.10 -10.50
CA VAL A 236 3.49 -3.51 -10.36
C VAL A 236 3.17 -4.66 -11.32
N ASP A 237 2.55 -5.68 -10.79
CA ASP A 237 1.91 -6.77 -11.51
C ASP A 237 0.44 -6.45 -11.71
N MET A 238 0.03 -6.30 -12.96
CA MET A 238 -1.35 -5.95 -13.32
C MET A 238 -2.21 -7.21 -13.40
N ALA A 239 -2.67 -7.68 -12.26
CA ALA A 239 -3.45 -8.91 -12.07
C ALA A 239 -4.95 -8.72 -12.42
N VAL A 240 -5.21 -8.29 -13.62
CA VAL A 240 -6.54 -7.82 -14.06
C VAL A 240 -7.58 -8.91 -14.26
N CYS A 241 -7.14 -10.16 -14.27
CA CYS A 241 -7.99 -11.31 -14.54
C CYS A 241 -8.59 -11.93 -13.28
N TRP A 242 -8.12 -11.54 -12.12
CA TRP A 242 -8.58 -12.06 -10.86
C TRP A 242 -9.71 -11.22 -10.27
N TYR A 243 -10.70 -11.93 -9.73
CA TYR A 243 -11.86 -11.39 -9.02
C TYR A 243 -12.83 -10.54 -9.85
N ALA A 244 -13.99 -10.33 -9.27
CA ALA A 244 -15.09 -9.56 -9.84
C ALA A 244 -14.79 -8.05 -10.03
N GLY A 245 -13.59 -7.60 -9.67
CA GLY A 245 -13.19 -6.20 -9.86
C GLY A 245 -13.18 -5.73 -11.30
N MET A 246 -12.94 -6.63 -12.28
CA MET A 246 -13.17 -6.29 -13.68
C MET A 246 -14.56 -6.74 -14.13
N TYR A 247 -15.56 -6.01 -13.72
CA TYR A 247 -16.90 -6.20 -14.30
C TYR A 247 -16.86 -5.93 -15.80
N ARG A 248 -17.36 -6.88 -16.57
CA ARG A 248 -17.46 -6.82 -18.04
C ARG A 248 -18.65 -5.99 -18.49
N ASP A 249 -18.79 -4.79 -17.96
CA ASP A 249 -19.75 -3.81 -18.42
C ASP A 249 -19.17 -2.97 -19.59
N ALA A 250 -19.92 -1.99 -20.06
CA ALA A 250 -19.51 -1.14 -21.18
C ALA A 250 -18.19 -0.35 -20.93
N TYR A 251 -17.75 -0.25 -19.69
CA TYR A 251 -16.60 0.60 -19.29
C TYR A 251 -15.36 -0.19 -18.85
N TRP A 252 -15.38 -1.51 -18.87
CA TRP A 252 -14.28 -2.32 -18.35
C TRP A 252 -12.95 -2.07 -19.09
N GLU A 253 -13.00 -1.86 -20.41
CA GLU A 253 -11.81 -1.56 -21.21
C GLU A 253 -11.23 -0.18 -20.84
N ALA A 254 -12.09 0.82 -20.64
CA ALA A 254 -11.65 2.14 -20.18
C ALA A 254 -11.02 2.07 -18.78
N ARG A 255 -11.60 1.25 -17.88
CA ARG A 255 -11.01 1.00 -16.54
C ARG A 255 -9.65 0.33 -16.63
N TRP A 256 -9.48 -0.64 -17.51
CA TRP A 256 -8.20 -1.27 -17.75
C TRP A 256 -7.13 -0.25 -18.15
N ARG A 257 -7.42 0.55 -19.16
CA ARG A 257 -6.52 1.61 -19.66
C ARG A 257 -6.21 2.66 -18.58
N THR A 258 -7.19 3.01 -17.77
CA THR A 258 -7.04 3.92 -16.63
C THR A 258 -6.12 3.34 -15.56
N SER A 259 -6.26 2.05 -15.24
CA SER A 259 -5.43 1.39 -14.23
C SER A 259 -3.94 1.37 -14.60
N LEU A 260 -3.62 1.15 -15.86
CA LEU A 260 -2.24 1.25 -16.36
C LEU A 260 -1.66 2.66 -16.17
N ARG A 261 -2.41 3.69 -16.50
CA ARG A 261 -2.02 5.09 -16.30
C ARG A 261 -1.95 5.48 -14.83
N HIS A 262 -2.84 4.90 -14.00
CA HIS A 262 -2.80 5.09 -12.56
C HIS A 262 -1.53 4.48 -11.95
N ALA A 263 -1.18 3.25 -12.29
CA ALA A 263 0.07 2.63 -11.86
C ALA A 263 1.29 3.48 -12.26
N TRP A 264 1.30 4.02 -13.49
CA TRP A 264 2.33 4.94 -13.93
C TRP A 264 2.36 6.23 -13.09
N LEU A 265 1.20 6.84 -12.84
CA LEU A 265 1.05 8.06 -12.02
C LEU A 265 1.57 7.85 -10.59
N ARG A 266 1.35 6.65 -10.02
CA ARG A 266 1.77 6.28 -8.65
C ARG A 266 3.26 5.98 -8.52
N GLY A 267 4.03 6.03 -9.59
CA GLY A 267 5.48 5.86 -9.53
C GLY A 267 5.96 4.45 -9.83
N CYS A 268 5.07 3.52 -10.21
CA CYS A 268 5.45 2.14 -10.52
C CYS A 268 6.38 2.06 -11.72
N GLY A 269 7.30 1.13 -11.69
CA GLY A 269 8.18 0.76 -12.78
C GLY A 269 9.18 -0.31 -12.34
N PRO A 270 9.12 -1.53 -12.93
CA PRO A 270 8.35 -1.91 -14.13
C PRO A 270 6.85 -2.04 -13.91
N ILE A 271 6.07 -1.91 -14.99
CA ILE A 271 4.65 -2.25 -15.07
C ILE A 271 4.53 -3.44 -16.00
N TYR A 272 4.03 -4.55 -15.50
CA TYR A 272 3.86 -5.77 -16.29
C TYR A 272 2.49 -6.39 -16.05
N ASN A 273 2.05 -7.23 -16.96
CA ASN A 273 0.76 -7.88 -16.90
C ASN A 273 0.91 -9.35 -16.53
N GLU A 274 0.13 -9.81 -15.57
CA GLU A 274 0.16 -11.18 -15.09
C GLU A 274 -0.38 -12.17 -16.12
N HIS A 275 -1.65 -12.03 -16.46
CA HIS A 275 -2.34 -13.01 -17.31
C HIS A 275 -3.22 -12.36 -18.37
N GLY A 276 -3.66 -13.15 -19.35
CA GLY A 276 -4.75 -12.78 -20.24
C GLY A 276 -4.37 -12.03 -21.50
N LEU A 277 -3.09 -11.71 -21.73
CA LEU A 277 -2.69 -10.97 -22.93
C LEU A 277 -2.34 -11.86 -24.11
N MET A 278 -1.87 -13.10 -23.85
CA MET A 278 -1.31 -13.98 -24.85
C MET A 278 -1.90 -15.39 -24.77
N ASP A 279 -1.81 -16.15 -25.84
CA ASP A 279 -2.36 -17.51 -25.94
C ASP A 279 -1.65 -18.55 -25.07
N TRP A 280 -0.45 -18.27 -24.61
CA TRP A 280 0.30 -19.12 -23.69
C TRP A 280 0.06 -18.80 -22.21
N THR A 281 -0.70 -17.76 -21.90
CA THR A 281 -1.14 -17.44 -20.53
C THR A 281 -2.33 -18.30 -20.14
N PHE A 282 -2.60 -18.36 -18.82
CA PHE A 282 -3.72 -19.15 -18.30
C PHE A 282 -5.06 -18.79 -18.97
N PHE A 283 -5.33 -17.51 -19.20
CA PHE A 283 -6.57 -17.05 -19.85
C PHE A 283 -6.54 -17.21 -21.37
N GLY A 284 -5.40 -16.94 -21.99
CA GLY A 284 -5.22 -17.19 -23.41
C GLY A 284 -5.42 -18.66 -23.77
N LYS A 285 -4.92 -19.59 -22.96
CA LYS A 285 -5.16 -21.02 -23.12
C LYS A 285 -6.63 -21.41 -23.00
N ARG A 286 -7.38 -20.75 -22.11
CA ARG A 286 -8.82 -21.03 -21.88
C ARG A 286 -9.73 -20.41 -22.93
N CYS A 287 -9.44 -19.20 -23.36
CA CYS A 287 -10.30 -18.39 -24.22
C CYS A 287 -9.81 -18.32 -25.67
N GLY A 288 -8.51 -18.59 -25.89
CA GLY A 288 -7.83 -18.36 -27.17
C GLY A 288 -7.34 -16.91 -27.34
N LYS A 289 -6.19 -16.75 -27.99
CA LYS A 289 -5.53 -15.45 -28.21
C LYS A 289 -6.35 -14.44 -29.00
N ASP A 290 -7.31 -14.94 -29.80
CA ASP A 290 -8.17 -14.13 -30.65
C ASP A 290 -9.55 -13.86 -30.00
N HIS A 291 -9.74 -14.26 -28.74
CA HIS A 291 -10.94 -13.91 -28.00
C HIS A 291 -11.05 -12.39 -27.87
N PRO A 292 -12.22 -11.76 -28.16
CA PRO A 292 -12.33 -10.30 -28.19
C PRO A 292 -11.82 -9.59 -26.94
N ASP A 293 -12.03 -10.18 -25.77
CA ASP A 293 -11.58 -9.59 -24.50
C ASP A 293 -10.06 -9.69 -24.34
N VAL A 294 -9.43 -10.78 -24.75
CA VAL A 294 -7.98 -10.96 -24.75
C VAL A 294 -7.33 -9.95 -25.69
N VAL A 295 -7.90 -9.77 -26.87
CA VAL A 295 -7.45 -8.77 -27.85
C VAL A 295 -7.52 -7.37 -27.26
N LYS A 296 -8.63 -6.98 -26.64
CA LYS A 296 -8.79 -5.65 -26.03
C LYS A 296 -7.80 -5.39 -24.89
N LEU A 297 -7.55 -6.38 -24.02
CA LEU A 297 -6.55 -6.27 -22.96
C LEU A 297 -5.16 -6.07 -23.55
N ARG A 298 -4.80 -6.88 -24.54
CA ARG A 298 -3.50 -6.80 -25.21
C ARG A 298 -3.30 -5.46 -25.92
N ASP A 299 -4.29 -5.02 -26.69
CA ASP A 299 -4.23 -3.76 -27.41
C ASP A 299 -4.09 -2.59 -26.45
N GLY A 300 -4.88 -2.57 -25.37
CA GLY A 300 -4.79 -1.55 -24.32
C GLY A 300 -3.40 -1.49 -23.67
N PHE A 301 -2.80 -2.65 -23.41
CA PHE A 301 -1.45 -2.70 -22.84
C PHE A 301 -0.38 -2.31 -23.86
N THR A 302 -0.51 -2.72 -25.11
CA THR A 302 0.40 -2.36 -26.22
C THR A 302 0.42 -0.85 -26.45
N GLU A 303 -0.76 -0.23 -26.51
CA GLU A 303 -0.89 1.23 -26.61
C GLU A 303 -0.27 1.94 -25.40
N PHE A 304 -0.53 1.42 -24.19
CA PHE A 304 0.08 1.96 -22.98
C PHE A 304 1.61 1.84 -23.02
N ALA A 305 2.15 0.70 -23.42
CA ALA A 305 3.58 0.49 -23.51
C ALA A 305 4.26 1.45 -24.51
N ALA A 306 3.61 1.69 -25.65
CA ALA A 306 4.08 2.67 -26.64
C ALA A 306 4.04 4.10 -26.07
N TRP A 307 2.93 4.47 -25.41
CA TRP A 307 2.77 5.76 -24.75
C TRP A 307 3.79 5.97 -23.62
N ALA A 308 4.00 4.99 -22.76
CA ALA A 308 4.94 5.07 -21.64
C ALA A 308 6.41 5.25 -22.10
N ARG A 309 6.78 4.65 -23.25
CA ARG A 309 8.10 4.90 -23.86
C ARG A 309 8.23 6.30 -24.42
N ALA A 310 7.17 6.83 -25.02
CA ALA A 310 7.15 8.17 -25.59
C ALA A 310 7.01 9.28 -24.54
N THR A 311 6.57 8.94 -23.34
CA THR A 311 6.27 9.88 -22.25
C THR A 311 7.15 9.58 -21.02
N PRO A 312 8.40 10.03 -21.01
CA PRO A 312 9.28 9.84 -19.86
C PRO A 312 8.69 10.53 -18.63
N ARG A 313 8.66 9.80 -17.52
CA ARG A 313 8.16 10.29 -16.23
C ARG A 313 9.23 11.12 -15.52
N ALA A 314 8.79 12.10 -14.73
CA ALA A 314 9.65 12.84 -13.82
C ALA A 314 10.42 11.88 -12.88
N PRO A 315 11.68 12.20 -12.52
CA PRO A 315 12.52 11.33 -11.72
C PRO A 315 12.00 11.20 -10.28
N GLY A 316 12.30 10.06 -9.68
CA GLY A 316 11.91 9.74 -8.31
C GLY A 316 10.49 9.18 -8.17
N LEU A 317 10.02 9.12 -6.94
CA LEU A 317 8.69 8.68 -6.58
C LEU A 317 7.80 9.87 -6.21
N PRO A 318 6.48 9.79 -6.42
CA PRO A 318 5.58 10.89 -6.10
C PRO A 318 5.63 11.22 -4.60
N LEU A 319 5.58 12.51 -4.30
CA LEU A 319 5.60 13.05 -2.96
C LEU A 319 4.27 12.80 -2.25
N ALA A 320 4.33 12.59 -0.95
CA ALA A 320 3.18 12.58 -0.06
C ALA A 320 3.46 13.52 1.13
N ALA A 321 2.47 14.31 1.49
CA ALA A 321 2.56 15.19 2.66
C ALA A 321 1.98 14.53 3.93
N VAL A 322 1.27 13.43 3.76
CA VAL A 322 0.57 12.73 4.83
C VAL A 322 0.82 11.23 4.77
N ALA A 323 0.83 10.58 5.95
CA ALA A 323 0.94 9.13 6.02
C ALA A 323 0.14 8.55 7.19
N ALA A 324 -0.46 7.38 6.95
CA ALA A 324 -0.91 6.51 8.02
C ALA A 324 0.29 5.76 8.60
N VAL A 325 0.41 5.72 9.92
CA VAL A 325 1.44 4.90 10.58
C VAL A 325 0.92 3.48 10.71
N GLN A 326 1.60 2.53 10.06
CA GLN A 326 1.39 1.12 10.34
C GLN A 326 1.98 0.82 11.71
N GLY A 327 1.12 0.55 12.67
CA GLY A 327 1.49 0.37 14.06
C GLY A 327 2.33 -0.88 14.32
N ARG A 328 2.91 -0.93 15.51
CA ARG A 328 3.70 -2.07 15.94
C ARG A 328 2.80 -3.29 16.13
N PHE A 329 3.20 -4.40 15.55
CA PHE A 329 2.45 -5.67 15.52
C PHE A 329 1.07 -5.55 14.86
N ASP A 330 0.88 -4.60 13.98
CA ASP A 330 -0.29 -4.57 13.11
C ASP A 330 -0.15 -5.70 12.08
N GLY A 331 -0.94 -6.75 12.25
CA GLY A 331 -0.93 -7.94 11.40
C GLY A 331 -1.97 -7.90 10.29
N PHE A 332 -2.64 -6.76 10.08
CA PHE A 332 -3.58 -6.60 8.99
C PHE A 332 -2.84 -6.31 7.68
N VAL A 333 -3.14 -7.08 6.65
CA VAL A 333 -2.46 -6.99 5.36
C VAL A 333 -3.37 -6.66 4.19
N GLY A 334 -4.68 -6.86 4.31
CA GLY A 334 -5.62 -6.51 3.25
C GLY A 334 -6.98 -7.18 3.32
N GLY A 335 -7.87 -6.85 2.37
CA GLY A 335 -9.29 -7.15 2.40
C GLY A 335 -9.70 -8.62 2.29
N PHE A 336 -8.83 -9.51 1.86
CA PHE A 336 -9.14 -10.95 1.79
C PHE A 336 -8.84 -11.71 3.08
N GLN A 337 -8.20 -11.06 4.02
CA GLN A 337 -7.84 -11.64 5.30
C GLN A 337 -9.06 -11.72 6.22
N THR A 338 -9.22 -12.84 6.92
CA THR A 338 -10.26 -13.03 7.93
C THR A 338 -9.73 -13.07 9.36
N HIS A 339 -8.47 -13.43 9.51
CA HIS A 339 -7.77 -13.55 10.79
C HIS A 339 -6.34 -13.05 10.66
N LEU A 340 -5.85 -12.34 11.67
CA LEU A 340 -4.48 -11.85 11.71
C LEU A 340 -3.49 -13.03 11.71
N TYR A 341 -2.35 -12.82 11.06
CA TYR A 341 -1.26 -13.80 10.99
C TYR A 341 -1.69 -15.20 10.53
N GLY A 342 -2.76 -15.29 9.73
CA GLY A 342 -3.26 -16.56 9.20
C GLY A 342 -3.86 -17.51 10.25
N GLN A 343 -4.22 -17.04 11.42
CA GLN A 343 -4.73 -17.80 12.55
C GLN A 343 -6.21 -18.18 12.41
N ARG A 344 -6.60 -18.82 11.32
CA ARG A 344 -8.01 -19.13 11.00
C ARG A 344 -8.73 -19.99 12.03
N ASP A 345 -8.01 -20.90 12.68
CA ASP A 345 -8.56 -21.79 13.72
C ASP A 345 -8.52 -21.15 15.12
N ASN A 346 -8.24 -19.83 15.20
CA ASN A 346 -8.11 -19.11 16.45
C ASN A 346 -8.95 -17.85 16.41
N ASP A 347 -10.20 -17.94 16.82
CA ASP A 347 -11.17 -16.82 16.80
C ASP A 347 -10.69 -15.57 17.54
N ARG A 348 -9.74 -15.70 18.48
CA ARG A 348 -9.14 -14.53 19.14
C ARG A 348 -8.40 -13.61 18.17
N PHE A 349 -7.91 -14.16 17.06
CA PHE A 349 -7.21 -13.42 16.01
C PHE A 349 -8.13 -12.96 14.86
N ARG A 350 -9.44 -13.18 14.98
CA ARG A 350 -10.41 -12.67 13.99
C ARG A 350 -10.28 -11.17 13.85
N LEU A 351 -10.43 -10.67 12.62
CA LEU A 351 -10.38 -9.23 12.36
C LEU A 351 -11.44 -8.49 13.15
N GLY A 352 -11.02 -7.43 13.81
CA GLY A 352 -11.85 -6.54 14.62
C GLY A 352 -11.86 -5.12 14.07
N ASP A 353 -12.37 -4.20 14.89
CA ASP A 353 -12.52 -2.80 14.51
C ASP A 353 -11.18 -2.11 14.21
N ALA A 354 -10.11 -2.45 14.95
CA ALA A 354 -8.79 -1.91 14.69
C ALA A 354 -8.27 -2.26 13.28
N ASP A 355 -8.65 -3.43 12.78
CA ASP A 355 -8.22 -3.90 11.46
C ASP A 355 -9.07 -3.27 10.36
N ARG A 356 -10.38 -3.13 10.60
CA ARG A 356 -11.30 -2.41 9.69
C ARG A 356 -11.01 -0.91 9.58
N ALA A 357 -10.31 -0.32 10.54
CA ALA A 357 -9.91 1.08 10.49
C ALA A 357 -9.06 1.42 9.26
N TRP A 358 -8.38 0.44 8.68
CA TRP A 358 -7.61 0.63 7.45
C TRP A 358 -8.48 1.00 6.23
N GLU A 359 -9.76 0.70 6.27
CA GLU A 359 -10.70 1.13 5.21
C GLU A 359 -10.85 2.67 5.16
N LEU A 360 -10.58 3.37 6.28
CA LEU A 360 -10.56 4.84 6.31
C LEU A 360 -9.45 5.44 5.44
N PHE A 361 -8.38 4.68 5.17
CA PHE A 361 -7.34 5.12 4.25
C PHE A 361 -7.86 5.28 2.83
N ASP A 362 -8.70 4.35 2.37
CA ASP A 362 -9.30 4.42 1.04
C ASP A 362 -10.23 5.62 0.92
N GLY A 363 -10.92 5.97 2.01
CA GLY A 363 -11.78 7.12 2.13
C GLY A 363 -11.09 8.47 1.90
N LEU A 364 -9.76 8.55 2.08
CA LEU A 364 -9.00 9.77 1.75
C LEU A 364 -9.14 10.16 0.28
N TYR A 365 -9.50 9.24 -0.58
CA TYR A 365 -9.65 9.44 -2.01
C TYR A 365 -11.12 9.61 -2.45
N ARG A 366 -12.04 9.81 -1.54
CA ARG A 366 -13.49 9.98 -1.72
C ARG A 366 -14.19 8.87 -2.50
N ARG A 367 -13.63 8.49 -3.62
CA ARG A 367 -14.06 7.38 -4.44
C ARG A 367 -13.03 6.29 -4.33
N ARG A 368 -13.37 5.20 -3.68
CA ARG A 368 -12.42 4.09 -3.42
C ARG A 368 -11.83 3.57 -4.69
N SER A 369 -12.67 3.28 -5.68
CA SER A 369 -12.18 2.66 -6.89
C SER A 369 -13.07 2.96 -8.08
N TRP A 370 -12.47 3.48 -9.14
CA TRP A 370 -13.11 3.48 -10.46
C TRP A 370 -13.24 2.08 -11.05
N GLN A 371 -12.66 1.09 -10.42
CA GLN A 371 -12.66 -0.32 -10.84
C GLN A 371 -13.79 -1.11 -10.22
N SER A 372 -14.36 -0.66 -9.12
CA SER A 372 -15.47 -1.31 -8.43
C SER A 372 -16.82 -0.69 -8.81
N ARG A 373 -17.85 -1.52 -8.81
CA ARG A 373 -19.25 -1.06 -8.98
C ARG A 373 -19.82 -0.41 -7.73
N ASP A 374 -19.39 -0.89 -6.58
CA ASP A 374 -20.01 -0.55 -5.31
C ASP A 374 -19.30 0.66 -4.69
N ILE A 375 -19.66 1.83 -5.17
CA ILE A 375 -19.22 3.10 -4.63
C ILE A 375 -20.34 3.79 -3.85
N ALA A 376 -21.53 3.21 -3.87
CA ALA A 376 -22.69 3.76 -3.19
C ALA A 376 -22.52 3.65 -1.67
N GLY A 377 -22.80 4.72 -0.95
CA GLY A 377 -22.86 4.73 0.51
C GLY A 377 -21.53 5.02 1.21
N GLU A 378 -20.52 5.51 0.52
CA GLU A 378 -19.29 5.94 1.17
C GLU A 378 -19.41 7.34 1.74
N ALA A 379 -18.91 7.50 2.97
CA ALA A 379 -18.87 8.80 3.62
C ALA A 379 -18.09 9.84 2.80
N ASP A 380 -18.52 11.06 2.84
CA ASP A 380 -17.86 12.19 2.21
C ASP A 380 -16.54 12.52 2.91
N TYR A 381 -15.45 12.02 2.36
CA TYR A 381 -14.11 12.36 2.80
C TYR A 381 -13.52 13.52 1.99
N SER A 382 -12.24 13.81 2.20
CA SER A 382 -11.58 15.00 1.67
C SER A 382 -11.37 15.04 0.15
N GLY A 383 -11.68 14.01 -0.58
CA GLY A 383 -11.50 13.98 -2.03
C GLY A 383 -10.14 13.45 -2.47
N ASN A 384 -9.07 14.14 -2.21
CA ASN A 384 -7.70 13.68 -2.43
C ASN A 384 -6.81 14.21 -1.32
N PRO A 385 -5.85 13.41 -0.84
CA PRO A 385 -4.89 13.90 0.14
C PRO A 385 -4.01 15.02 -0.44
N PRO A 386 -3.37 15.84 0.41
CA PRO A 386 -2.41 16.84 -0.04
C PRO A 386 -1.33 16.25 -0.95
N LEU A 387 -0.98 16.93 -2.02
CA LEU A 387 -0.12 16.46 -3.12
C LEU A 387 -0.70 15.25 -3.89
N GLY A 388 -1.96 14.91 -3.67
CA GLY A 388 -2.65 13.82 -4.32
C GLY A 388 -2.26 12.43 -3.82
N GLN A 389 -1.44 12.33 -2.78
CA GLN A 389 -0.87 11.07 -2.29
C GLN A 389 -0.92 10.98 -0.78
N ALA A 390 -1.27 9.79 -0.28
CA ALA A 390 -1.04 9.39 1.11
C ALA A 390 -0.12 8.16 1.13
N ASP A 391 0.71 8.06 2.14
CA ASP A 391 1.65 6.96 2.34
C ASP A 391 1.26 6.09 3.54
N ILE A 392 1.85 4.90 3.63
CA ILE A 392 1.74 4.03 4.80
C ILE A 392 3.15 3.84 5.37
N LEU A 393 3.42 4.50 6.49
CA LEU A 393 4.73 4.54 7.11
C LEU A 393 4.87 3.44 8.17
N PRO A 394 5.82 2.50 8.04
CA PRO A 394 6.09 1.53 9.09
C PRO A 394 6.52 2.20 10.40
N TYR A 395 6.02 1.71 11.54
CA TYR A 395 6.30 2.28 12.87
C TYR A 395 7.80 2.42 13.21
N ASP A 396 8.63 1.55 12.67
CA ASP A 396 10.07 1.51 12.90
C ASP A 396 10.91 2.18 11.81
N ALA A 397 10.27 2.91 10.90
CA ALA A 397 10.97 3.75 9.92
C ALA A 397 11.91 4.75 10.63
N PRO A 398 13.03 5.14 10.02
CA PRO A 398 13.95 6.09 10.63
C PRO A 398 13.32 7.47 10.82
N ASP A 399 13.79 8.25 11.79
CA ASP A 399 13.26 9.59 12.11
C ASP A 399 13.22 10.52 10.88
N ALA A 400 14.20 10.41 9.99
CA ALA A 400 14.23 11.17 8.73
C ALA A 400 13.04 10.83 7.79
N ALA A 401 12.50 9.62 7.86
CA ALA A 401 11.29 9.27 7.10
C ALA A 401 10.04 9.89 7.73
N TYR A 402 9.93 9.90 9.06
CA TYR A 402 8.85 10.60 9.77
C TYR A 402 8.84 12.10 9.43
N ALA A 403 9.98 12.74 9.40
CA ALA A 403 10.13 14.18 9.14
C ALA A 403 9.71 14.62 7.72
N ARG A 404 9.48 13.68 6.79
CA ARG A 404 8.99 14.00 5.43
C ARG A 404 7.53 14.44 5.42
N TYR A 405 6.74 13.99 6.40
CA TYR A 405 5.30 14.17 6.42
C TYR A 405 4.90 15.35 7.30
N ARG A 406 3.96 16.14 6.81
CA ARG A 406 3.33 17.22 7.58
C ARG A 406 2.35 16.67 8.61
N THR A 407 1.63 15.61 8.23
CA THR A 407 0.65 14.97 9.10
C THR A 407 0.86 13.47 9.10
N LEU A 408 0.93 12.90 10.30
CA LEU A 408 0.86 11.47 10.54
C LEU A 408 -0.41 11.15 11.32
N PHE A 409 -0.99 10.01 11.02
CA PHE A 409 -2.17 9.53 11.74
C PHE A 409 -2.12 8.02 11.91
N PHE A 410 -2.69 7.53 12.99
CA PHE A 410 -2.87 6.11 13.21
C PHE A 410 -4.28 5.68 12.81
N LEU A 411 -4.39 4.54 12.15
CA LEU A 411 -5.66 3.89 11.82
C LEU A 411 -5.78 2.54 12.51
N GLY A 412 -4.89 1.63 12.15
CA GLY A 412 -4.89 0.24 12.58
C GLY A 412 -4.40 0.03 14.01
N ARG A 413 -4.15 -1.22 14.32
CA ARG A 413 -3.65 -1.65 15.63
C ARG A 413 -2.26 -1.08 15.92
N ASN A 414 -2.02 -0.74 17.18
CA ASN A 414 -0.69 -0.41 17.66
C ASN A 414 -0.46 -0.98 19.07
N VAL A 415 0.74 -1.49 19.30
CA VAL A 415 1.25 -1.84 20.63
C VAL A 415 2.36 -0.84 20.94
N MET A 416 2.07 0.15 21.79
CA MET A 416 2.99 1.23 22.09
C MET A 416 4.18 0.74 22.88
N ASP A 417 5.38 1.18 22.49
CA ASP A 417 6.58 1.05 23.30
C ASP A 417 7.31 2.39 23.46
N ARG A 418 8.32 2.42 24.30
CA ARG A 418 9.08 3.63 24.60
C ARG A 418 9.76 4.21 23.35
N ALA A 419 10.31 3.35 22.50
CA ALA A 419 11.04 3.79 21.31
C ALA A 419 10.13 4.49 20.29
N LEU A 420 8.93 3.93 20.05
CA LEU A 420 7.92 4.54 19.19
C LEU A 420 7.38 5.84 19.80
N TYR A 421 7.05 5.83 21.09
CA TYR A 421 6.56 7.02 21.79
C TYR A 421 7.55 8.18 21.66
N ASP A 422 8.83 7.96 21.96
CA ASP A 422 9.87 8.98 21.87
C ASP A 422 10.07 9.48 20.43
N ARG A 423 9.93 8.62 19.44
CA ARG A 423 9.95 9.01 18.02
C ARG A 423 8.79 9.93 17.66
N LEU A 424 7.59 9.62 18.12
CA LEU A 424 6.42 10.47 17.91
C LEU A 424 6.59 11.84 18.59
N VAL A 425 7.13 11.86 19.80
CA VAL A 425 7.48 13.11 20.51
C VAL A 425 8.47 13.95 19.68
N ARG A 426 9.55 13.34 19.18
CA ARG A 426 10.52 14.06 18.32
C ARG A 426 9.88 14.58 17.04
N TYR A 427 9.04 13.78 16.39
CA TYR A 427 8.33 14.17 15.19
C TYR A 427 7.45 15.40 15.41
N VAL A 428 6.63 15.39 16.47
CA VAL A 428 5.75 16.52 16.79
C VAL A 428 6.58 17.75 17.19
N ARG A 429 7.62 17.61 18.05
CA ARG A 429 8.51 18.73 18.39
C ARG A 429 9.17 19.37 17.17
N GLY A 430 9.46 18.57 16.14
CA GLY A 430 10.04 19.01 14.89
C GLY A 430 9.11 19.82 13.98
N GLY A 431 7.81 19.82 14.24
CA GLY A 431 6.81 20.57 13.48
C GLY A 431 5.71 19.72 12.83
N GLY A 432 5.71 18.40 13.07
CA GLY A 432 4.69 17.51 12.54
C GLY A 432 3.33 17.64 13.25
N THR A 433 2.26 17.31 12.57
CA THR A 433 0.93 17.10 13.15
C THR A 433 0.69 15.60 13.31
N LEU A 434 0.34 15.15 14.52
CA LEU A 434 0.05 13.75 14.82
C LEU A 434 -1.43 13.60 15.21
N ILE A 435 -2.14 12.64 14.61
CA ILE A 435 -3.54 12.32 14.92
C ILE A 435 -3.60 10.88 15.43
N LEU A 436 -4.15 10.68 16.64
CA LEU A 436 -4.29 9.36 17.24
C LEU A 436 -5.43 9.32 18.26
N THR A 437 -5.81 8.10 18.65
CA THR A 437 -6.77 7.84 19.74
C THR A 437 -6.04 7.25 20.95
N ALA A 438 -6.72 7.17 22.10
CA ALA A 438 -6.17 6.51 23.28
C ALA A 438 -5.87 5.02 23.02
N SER A 439 -6.65 4.35 22.15
CA SER A 439 -6.42 2.96 21.78
C SER A 439 -5.03 2.71 21.17
N HIS A 440 -4.40 3.72 20.54
CA HIS A 440 -3.06 3.60 19.99
C HIS A 440 -1.94 3.73 21.04
N LEU A 441 -2.27 4.19 22.26
CA LEU A 441 -1.36 4.26 23.41
C LEU A 441 -1.46 3.02 24.33
N ASN A 442 -1.95 1.92 23.78
CA ASN A 442 -2.10 0.63 24.42
C ASN A 442 -0.81 -0.19 24.34
N THR A 443 -0.44 -0.89 25.40
CA THR A 443 0.71 -1.80 25.45
C THR A 443 0.31 -3.29 25.42
N ALA A 444 -1.00 -3.59 25.45
CA ALA A 444 -1.49 -4.96 25.42
C ALA A 444 -1.14 -5.66 24.09
N ASP A 445 -0.41 -6.76 24.19
CA ASP A 445 0.11 -7.55 23.07
C ASP A 445 -0.64 -8.87 22.87
N ALA A 446 -1.92 -8.91 23.21
CA ALA A 446 -2.71 -10.13 23.01
C ALA A 446 -4.13 -9.80 22.55
N PRO A 447 -4.71 -10.60 21.64
CA PRO A 447 -6.09 -10.43 21.24
C PRO A 447 -7.05 -10.53 22.43
N GLY A 448 -8.00 -9.60 22.54
CA GLY A 448 -8.99 -9.55 23.62
C GLY A 448 -8.42 -9.18 25.00
N ALA A 449 -7.15 -8.80 25.09
CA ALA A 449 -6.61 -8.28 26.33
C ALA A 449 -7.23 -6.93 26.69
N ALA A 450 -7.40 -6.68 27.99
CA ALA A 450 -7.83 -5.38 28.47
C ALA A 450 -6.84 -4.28 28.05
N PHE A 451 -7.36 -3.07 27.89
CA PHE A 451 -6.54 -1.90 27.61
C PHE A 451 -5.48 -1.71 28.71
N ALA A 452 -4.22 -1.66 28.32
CA ALA A 452 -3.08 -1.46 29.21
C ALA A 452 -2.36 -0.17 28.77
N PRO A 453 -2.58 0.95 29.47
CA PRO A 453 -2.07 2.24 29.04
C PRO A 453 -0.54 2.29 29.08
N PHE A 454 0.07 2.82 28.05
CA PHE A 454 1.50 3.13 28.05
C PHE A 454 1.81 4.16 29.14
N ALA A 455 2.96 3.98 29.83
CA ALA A 455 3.44 4.86 30.91
C ALA A 455 2.38 5.14 31.99
N ASP A 456 1.61 4.11 32.38
CA ASP A 456 0.53 4.20 33.36
C ASP A 456 -0.49 5.32 33.08
N GLY A 457 -0.64 5.66 31.79
CA GLY A 457 -1.56 6.72 31.36
C GLY A 457 -1.02 8.15 31.47
N ASP A 458 0.24 8.33 31.77
CA ASP A 458 0.89 9.65 31.73
C ASP A 458 1.36 9.98 30.31
N TRP A 459 0.45 10.62 29.55
CA TRP A 459 0.71 11.01 28.15
C TRP A 459 0.87 12.52 27.98
N ARG A 460 1.16 13.24 29.08
CA ARG A 460 1.26 14.71 29.09
C ARG A 460 2.23 15.24 28.05
N GLU A 461 3.37 14.56 27.85
CA GLU A 461 4.38 15.04 26.92
C GLU A 461 3.88 15.01 25.47
N LEU A 462 3.24 13.90 25.02
CA LEU A 462 2.85 13.74 23.62
C LEU A 462 1.48 14.34 23.31
N VAL A 463 0.51 14.12 24.17
CA VAL A 463 -0.90 14.50 23.89
C VAL A 463 -1.49 15.47 24.92
N GLY A 464 -0.73 15.84 25.95
CA GLY A 464 -1.13 16.84 26.93
C GLY A 464 -2.24 16.41 27.88
N VAL A 465 -2.46 15.10 28.05
CA VAL A 465 -3.46 14.54 28.97
C VAL A 465 -2.87 13.45 29.85
N ARG A 466 -3.54 13.15 30.96
CA ARG A 466 -3.23 12.05 31.85
C ARG A 466 -4.51 11.28 32.17
N LEU A 467 -4.44 9.94 32.18
CA LEU A 467 -5.52 9.11 32.70
C LEU A 467 -5.67 9.30 34.21
N THR A 468 -6.89 9.17 34.67
CA THR A 468 -7.25 9.18 36.09
C THR A 468 -7.91 7.86 36.49
N ASP A 469 -8.02 7.60 37.79
CA ASP A 469 -8.65 6.36 38.33
C ASP A 469 -10.18 6.31 38.15
N GLY A 470 -10.76 7.28 37.44
CA GLY A 470 -12.19 7.32 37.14
C GLY A 470 -12.63 6.20 36.19
N LYS A 471 -13.89 5.80 36.30
CA LYS A 471 -14.48 4.85 35.34
C LYS A 471 -14.58 5.48 33.95
N PRO A 472 -14.31 4.71 32.87
CA PRO A 472 -14.63 5.15 31.53
C PRO A 472 -16.11 5.53 31.40
N TRP A 473 -16.39 6.50 30.59
CA TRP A 473 -17.74 6.91 30.27
C TRP A 473 -18.10 6.39 28.87
N HIS A 474 -19.13 5.57 28.79
CA HIS A 474 -19.67 5.15 27.50
C HIS A 474 -20.53 6.27 26.92
N LEU A 475 -20.17 6.73 25.71
CA LEU A 475 -21.00 7.63 24.92
C LEU A 475 -22.08 6.81 24.23
N PRO A 476 -23.33 6.97 24.60
CA PRO A 476 -24.42 6.22 24.01
C PRO A 476 -24.78 6.73 22.61
N LEU A 477 -25.72 6.08 21.98
CA LEU A 477 -26.35 6.49 20.73
C LEU A 477 -26.80 7.95 20.75
N GLY A 478 -26.62 8.66 19.65
CA GLY A 478 -27.13 10.02 19.49
C GLY A 478 -26.27 11.12 20.12
N THR A 479 -25.01 10.86 20.29
CA THR A 479 -24.06 11.84 20.84
C THR A 479 -23.96 13.09 19.96
N LYS A 480 -24.14 14.25 20.59
CA LYS A 480 -23.93 15.54 19.97
C LYS A 480 -22.56 16.09 20.34
N PHE A 481 -21.83 16.58 19.36
CA PHE A 481 -20.58 17.27 19.61
C PHE A 481 -20.77 18.78 19.58
N THR A 482 -20.43 19.45 20.66
CA THR A 482 -20.34 20.90 20.70
C THR A 482 -18.90 21.30 20.51
N GLN A 483 -18.68 22.24 19.61
CA GLN A 483 -17.34 22.65 19.24
C GLN A 483 -16.87 23.85 20.03
N ASN A 484 -15.59 23.76 20.40
CA ASN A 484 -14.77 24.93 20.62
C ASN A 484 -13.65 24.87 19.56
N PRO A 485 -13.74 25.62 18.44
CA PRO A 485 -12.82 25.46 17.34
C PRO A 485 -11.40 25.80 17.80
N ALA A 486 -10.50 24.84 17.69
CA ALA A 486 -9.08 25.14 17.83
C ALA A 486 -8.68 26.20 16.80
N PRO A 487 -7.77 27.12 17.11
CA PRO A 487 -7.35 28.17 16.21
C PRO A 487 -6.89 27.59 14.86
N GLY A 488 -7.51 28.03 13.77
CA GLY A 488 -7.24 27.55 12.42
C GLY A 488 -8.15 26.40 11.92
N TRP A 489 -9.04 25.89 12.77
CA TRP A 489 -10.01 24.88 12.39
C TRP A 489 -11.40 25.49 12.27
N LYS A 490 -11.89 25.63 11.05
CA LYS A 490 -13.30 25.94 10.78
C LYS A 490 -14.07 24.62 10.75
N LEU A 491 -14.19 23.96 11.89
CA LEU A 491 -15.11 22.85 12.00
C LEU A 491 -16.52 23.43 11.92
N GLN A 492 -17.30 23.04 10.92
CA GLN A 492 -18.73 23.31 10.93
C GLN A 492 -19.34 22.64 12.18
N PRO A 493 -20.33 23.23 12.81
CA PRO A 493 -21.07 22.56 13.86
C PRO A 493 -21.47 21.17 13.36
N PHE A 494 -21.28 20.15 14.17
CA PHE A 494 -21.87 18.86 13.92
C PHE A 494 -23.38 19.04 14.01
N THR A 495 -24.00 19.30 12.86
CA THR A 495 -25.44 19.40 12.76
C THR A 495 -26.04 18.00 12.79
N ASP A 496 -27.35 17.93 12.95
CA ASP A 496 -28.15 16.69 13.01
C ASP A 496 -28.03 15.75 11.77
N ALA A 497 -27.14 16.07 10.85
CA ALA A 497 -26.87 15.32 9.61
C ALA A 497 -25.74 14.28 9.75
N TRP A 498 -25.39 13.85 10.95
CA TRP A 498 -24.54 12.69 11.13
C TRP A 498 -25.28 11.45 10.66
N ASP A 499 -24.58 10.68 9.84
CA ASP A 499 -25.03 9.43 9.28
C ASP A 499 -25.66 8.52 10.36
N PRO A 500 -26.77 7.84 10.08
CA PRO A 500 -27.38 6.84 10.96
C PRO A 500 -26.38 5.84 11.56
N ASP A 501 -25.34 5.47 10.82
CA ASP A 501 -24.27 4.58 11.31
C ASP A 501 -23.50 5.15 12.52
N PHE A 502 -23.53 6.44 12.73
CA PHE A 502 -22.99 7.06 13.95
C PHE A 502 -23.81 6.68 15.19
N PHE A 503 -25.07 6.34 15.00
CA PHE A 503 -25.99 5.95 16.07
C PHE A 503 -25.91 4.46 16.44
N ASP A 504 -25.21 3.64 15.66
CA ASP A 504 -25.16 2.18 15.86
C ASP A 504 -24.18 1.71 16.93
N GLY A 505 -23.46 2.60 17.57
CA GLY A 505 -22.59 2.26 18.67
C GLY A 505 -21.93 3.51 19.24
N GLY A 506 -22.05 3.70 20.51
CA GLY A 506 -21.24 4.67 21.23
C GLY A 506 -19.76 4.26 21.20
N PHE A 507 -18.94 4.98 21.92
CA PHE A 507 -17.56 4.62 22.20
C PHE A 507 -17.18 4.96 23.64
N ASP A 508 -16.16 4.28 24.14
CA ASP A 508 -15.71 4.46 25.52
C ASP A 508 -14.66 5.58 25.62
N VAL A 509 -15.01 6.59 26.42
CA VAL A 509 -14.10 7.70 26.74
C VAL A 509 -13.46 7.42 28.10
N PRO A 510 -12.13 7.30 28.18
CA PRO A 510 -11.44 7.08 29.45
C PRO A 510 -11.59 8.30 30.36
N ALA A 511 -11.54 8.07 31.65
CA ALA A 511 -11.44 9.14 32.61
C ALA A 511 -10.04 9.77 32.49
N LEU A 512 -9.98 11.07 32.20
CA LEU A 512 -8.72 11.78 32.00
C LEU A 512 -8.81 13.23 32.45
N GLU A 513 -7.66 13.82 32.71
CA GLU A 513 -7.51 15.25 32.94
C GLU A 513 -6.63 15.89 31.88
N ALA A 514 -6.96 17.07 31.45
CA ALA A 514 -6.11 17.89 30.59
C ALA A 514 -4.92 18.43 31.42
N ALA A 515 -3.72 18.24 30.90
CA ALA A 515 -2.47 18.66 31.51
C ALA A 515 -1.54 19.30 30.45
N GLY A 516 -2.04 20.39 29.87
CA GLY A 516 -1.41 21.11 28.77
C GLY A 516 -2.13 20.96 27.43
N ALA A 517 -3.09 20.05 27.30
CA ALA A 517 -3.96 19.98 26.13
C ALA A 517 -5.15 20.92 26.24
N GLU A 518 -5.59 21.45 25.12
CA GLU A 518 -6.79 22.27 24.98
C GLU A 518 -7.91 21.43 24.35
N PRO A 519 -9.07 21.28 25.04
CA PRO A 519 -10.21 20.59 24.44
C PRO A 519 -10.81 21.46 23.33
N PHE A 520 -11.08 20.87 22.17
CA PHE A 520 -11.72 21.55 21.06
C PHE A 520 -13.08 20.92 20.65
N ALA A 521 -13.40 19.75 21.17
CA ALA A 521 -14.73 19.15 21.06
C ALA A 521 -15.12 18.46 22.36
N VAL A 522 -16.38 18.65 22.73
CA VAL A 522 -17.00 17.99 23.87
C VAL A 522 -18.15 17.14 23.37
N ALA A 523 -18.35 16.00 23.99
CA ALA A 523 -19.49 15.15 23.69
C ALA A 523 -20.49 15.16 24.84
N SER A 524 -21.75 15.10 24.48
CA SER A 524 -22.85 14.92 25.41
C SER A 524 -23.84 13.93 24.80
N ASP A 525 -24.52 13.20 25.66
CA ASP A 525 -25.78 12.56 25.27
C ASP A 525 -26.78 13.65 24.85
N ARG A 526 -27.37 13.54 23.67
CA ARG A 526 -28.34 14.53 23.15
C ARG A 526 -29.47 14.75 24.10
N PHE A 527 -29.99 13.70 24.72
CA PHE A 527 -31.03 13.78 25.72
C PHE A 527 -30.55 14.46 27.02
N LEU A 528 -29.32 14.14 27.44
CA LEU A 528 -28.74 14.75 28.65
C LEU A 528 -28.34 16.21 28.42
N GLU A 529 -27.93 16.60 27.22
CA GLU A 529 -27.58 18.00 26.91
C GLU A 529 -28.76 18.92 27.05
N GLU A 530 -29.94 18.52 26.56
CA GLU A 530 -31.17 19.31 26.66
C GLU A 530 -31.65 19.45 28.10
N ASN A 531 -31.47 18.40 28.89
CA ASN A 531 -32.01 18.34 30.26
C ASN A 531 -30.94 18.54 31.35
N PHE A 532 -29.67 18.23 31.04
CA PHE A 532 -28.55 18.23 31.99
C PHE A 532 -27.26 18.75 31.36
N PRO A 533 -27.13 20.06 31.07
CA PRO A 533 -25.96 20.62 30.34
C PRO A 533 -24.61 20.40 31.02
N LYS A 534 -24.56 19.97 32.28
CA LYS A 534 -23.31 19.65 32.99
C LYS A 534 -22.74 18.25 32.70
N ALA A 535 -23.43 17.43 31.90
CA ALA A 535 -22.98 16.08 31.55
C ALA A 535 -21.99 16.05 30.38
N GLN A 536 -21.62 17.20 29.84
CA GLN A 536 -20.67 17.31 28.74
C GLN A 536 -19.25 16.92 29.18
N ARG A 537 -18.56 16.16 28.33
CA ARG A 537 -17.15 15.77 28.56
C ARG A 537 -16.29 16.06 27.34
N PRO A 538 -15.06 16.58 27.54
CA PRO A 538 -14.11 16.73 26.45
C PRO A 538 -13.74 15.37 25.86
N VAL A 539 -13.76 15.25 24.53
CA VAL A 539 -13.41 14.01 23.80
C VAL A 539 -12.32 14.23 22.77
N MET A 540 -12.09 15.46 22.34
CA MET A 540 -11.00 15.77 21.41
C MET A 540 -10.16 16.90 21.97
N PHE A 541 -8.85 16.71 21.85
CA PHE A 541 -7.87 17.62 22.40
C PHE A 541 -6.81 17.98 21.35
N THR A 542 -6.33 19.20 21.39
CA THR A 542 -5.12 19.60 20.71
C THR A 542 -4.04 19.91 21.73
N HIS A 543 -2.82 19.47 21.47
CA HIS A 543 -1.67 19.76 22.30
C HIS A 543 -0.51 20.28 21.45
N ARG A 544 0.03 21.44 21.81
CA ARG A 544 1.21 22.01 21.17
C ARG A 544 2.47 21.47 21.81
N LEU A 545 3.36 20.91 21.01
CA LEU A 545 4.63 20.38 21.45
C LEU A 545 5.76 20.87 20.52
N GLY A 546 6.57 21.79 20.99
CA GLY A 546 7.61 22.41 20.17
C GLY A 546 7.01 23.20 18.99
N LYS A 547 7.37 22.81 17.76
CA LYS A 547 6.87 23.47 16.55
C LYS A 547 5.61 22.82 15.98
N GLY A 548 5.23 21.63 16.47
CA GLY A 548 4.12 20.85 15.98
C GLY A 548 2.97 20.76 16.94
N ARG A 549 2.05 19.87 16.65
CA ARG A 549 0.87 19.63 17.47
C ARG A 549 0.40 18.17 17.39
N THR A 550 -0.27 17.73 18.43
CA THR A 550 -1.04 16.49 18.44
C THR A 550 -2.53 16.81 18.44
N ILE A 551 -3.29 16.02 17.74
CA ILE A 551 -4.75 15.95 17.78
C ILE A 551 -5.09 14.59 18.36
N PHE A 552 -5.68 14.60 19.52
CA PHE A 552 -5.94 13.39 20.30
C PHE A 552 -7.45 13.20 20.47
N VAL A 553 -7.92 12.01 20.12
CA VAL A 553 -9.29 11.60 20.40
C VAL A 553 -9.29 10.67 21.62
N ALA A 554 -9.98 11.09 22.66
CA ALA A 554 -10.06 10.35 23.92
C ALA A 554 -11.05 9.18 23.78
N SER A 555 -10.66 8.18 23.00
CA SER A 555 -11.44 6.95 22.82
C SER A 555 -10.56 5.73 23.07
N LEU A 556 -11.08 4.77 23.84
CA LEU A 556 -10.50 3.45 24.02
C LEU A 556 -10.77 2.54 22.81
N ASP A 557 -11.77 2.89 22.02
CA ASP A 557 -12.11 2.20 20.78
C ASP A 557 -11.20 2.67 19.63
N SER A 558 -10.96 1.77 18.69
CA SER A 558 -10.19 2.08 17.48
C SER A 558 -10.99 2.93 16.50
N PRO A 559 -10.33 3.64 15.57
CA PRO A 559 -11.00 4.42 14.53
C PRO A 559 -11.98 3.62 13.66
N GLY A 560 -11.85 2.31 13.56
CA GLY A 560 -12.74 1.45 12.79
C GLY A 560 -13.98 0.97 13.53
N ALA A 561 -14.11 1.27 14.83
CA ALA A 561 -15.31 0.94 15.59
C ALA A 561 -16.52 1.73 15.06
N PRO A 562 -17.72 1.17 15.07
CA PRO A 562 -18.92 1.83 14.52
C PRO A 562 -19.11 3.26 15.02
N GLY A 563 -19.03 3.51 16.33
CA GLY A 563 -19.17 4.83 16.92
C GLY A 563 -18.02 5.81 16.63
N MET A 564 -16.89 5.34 16.12
CA MET A 564 -15.70 6.14 15.86
C MET A 564 -15.45 6.43 14.38
N ARG A 565 -15.93 5.56 13.50
CA ARG A 565 -15.55 5.55 12.08
C ARG A 565 -15.84 6.89 11.39
N ASN A 566 -17.06 7.36 11.45
CA ASN A 566 -17.46 8.61 10.82
C ASN A 566 -16.82 9.83 11.49
N LEU A 567 -16.71 9.82 12.82
CA LEU A 567 -16.03 10.86 13.57
C LEU A 567 -14.56 10.99 13.12
N PHE A 568 -13.85 9.86 13.06
CA PHE A 568 -12.43 9.87 12.73
C PHE A 568 -12.19 10.23 11.25
N ALA A 569 -13.06 9.77 10.35
CA ALA A 569 -13.05 10.15 8.95
C ALA A 569 -13.22 11.66 8.76
N PHE A 570 -14.21 12.24 9.45
CA PHE A 570 -14.43 13.68 9.43
C PHE A 570 -13.22 14.46 9.98
N LEU A 571 -12.65 14.00 11.11
CA LEU A 571 -11.48 14.60 11.72
C LEU A 571 -10.28 14.59 10.75
N LEU A 572 -10.02 13.46 10.09
CA LEU A 572 -8.98 13.35 9.08
C LEU A 572 -9.24 14.32 7.92
N SER A 573 -10.43 14.34 7.38
CA SER A 573 -10.81 15.26 6.30
C SER A 573 -10.48 16.71 6.67
N LYS A 574 -10.91 17.17 7.83
CA LYS A 574 -10.66 18.55 8.28
C LYS A 574 -9.18 18.84 8.56
N ALA A 575 -8.47 17.89 9.12
CA ALA A 575 -7.02 18.03 9.35
C ALA A 575 -6.23 18.13 8.04
N LEU A 576 -6.64 17.40 7.01
CA LEU A 576 -5.99 17.41 5.71
C LEU A 576 -6.35 18.66 4.89
N GLU A 577 -7.60 19.10 4.92
CA GLU A 577 -8.03 20.36 4.29
C GLU A 577 -7.29 21.58 4.89
N ALA A 578 -7.08 21.57 6.21
CA ALA A 578 -6.37 22.64 6.92
C ALA A 578 -4.85 22.62 6.69
N SER A 579 -4.32 21.64 5.97
CA SER A 579 -2.89 21.55 5.71
C SER A 579 -2.44 22.64 4.74
N ASP A 580 -1.39 23.38 5.11
CA ASP A 580 -0.77 24.38 4.22
C ASP A 580 0.33 23.72 3.39
N VAL A 581 -0.09 22.87 2.45
CA VAL A 581 0.78 22.12 1.55
C VAL A 581 0.49 22.53 0.10
N TRP A 582 1.52 22.89 -0.62
CA TRP A 582 1.46 23.32 -2.02
C TRP A 582 2.31 22.42 -2.92
N PRO A 583 1.94 22.24 -4.19
CA PRO A 583 0.75 22.80 -4.87
C PRO A 583 -0.57 22.16 -4.40
N LYS A 584 -1.70 22.83 -4.71
CA LYS A 584 -3.07 22.30 -4.50
C LYS A 584 -3.76 22.11 -5.84
N LEU A 585 -4.50 21.04 -5.98
CA LEU A 585 -5.35 20.76 -7.13
C LEU A 585 -6.81 20.71 -6.68
N GLU A 586 -7.60 21.70 -7.08
CA GLU A 586 -9.05 21.70 -6.92
C GLU A 586 -9.65 20.92 -8.09
N CYS A 587 -10.25 19.78 -7.86
CA CYS A 587 -10.76 18.90 -8.89
C CYS A 587 -11.87 17.99 -8.34
N ALA A 588 -12.56 17.30 -9.26
CA ALA A 588 -13.49 16.24 -8.87
C ALA A 588 -12.77 15.04 -8.22
N ASP A 589 -13.49 14.29 -7.42
CA ASP A 589 -12.99 13.06 -6.73
C ASP A 589 -12.53 11.96 -7.70
N THR A 590 -12.95 12.03 -8.95
CA THR A 590 -12.53 11.12 -10.00
C THR A 590 -11.20 11.51 -10.65
N VAL A 591 -10.58 12.61 -10.23
CA VAL A 591 -9.25 13.00 -10.69
C VAL A 591 -8.21 12.55 -9.68
N ARG A 592 -7.29 11.68 -10.10
CA ARG A 592 -6.09 11.32 -9.34
C ARG A 592 -4.93 12.20 -9.79
N TRP A 593 -4.08 12.59 -8.86
CA TRP A 593 -2.94 13.44 -9.19
C TRP A 593 -1.71 13.11 -8.33
N ALA A 594 -0.57 13.61 -8.76
CA ALA A 594 0.68 13.42 -8.05
C ALA A 594 1.65 14.58 -8.33
N VAL A 595 2.46 14.89 -7.33
CA VAL A 595 3.58 15.83 -7.41
C VAL A 595 4.88 15.06 -7.29
N TYR A 596 5.81 15.29 -8.20
CA TYR A 596 7.12 14.67 -8.18
C TYR A 596 8.19 15.58 -7.58
N PRO A 597 9.35 15.03 -7.16
CA PRO A 597 10.40 15.81 -6.47
C PRO A 597 10.92 17.03 -7.25
N ASP A 598 10.87 17.01 -8.58
CA ASP A 598 11.25 18.13 -9.44
C ASP A 598 10.16 19.22 -9.57
N GLY A 599 9.04 19.07 -8.85
CA GLY A 599 7.88 19.95 -8.90
C GLY A 599 6.92 19.69 -10.06
N THR A 600 7.17 18.64 -10.87
CA THR A 600 6.23 18.23 -11.92
C THR A 600 4.94 17.72 -11.31
N VAL A 601 3.81 18.19 -11.82
CA VAL A 601 2.47 17.75 -11.44
C VAL A 601 1.86 16.95 -12.58
N TYR A 602 1.31 15.78 -12.25
CA TYR A 602 0.51 14.99 -13.18
C TYR A 602 -0.91 14.84 -12.64
N ALA A 603 -1.90 14.86 -13.54
CA ALA A 603 -3.30 14.62 -13.20
C ALA A 603 -3.93 13.64 -14.18
N LEU A 604 -4.68 12.66 -13.64
CA LEU A 604 -5.37 11.60 -14.36
C LEU A 604 -6.87 11.70 -14.09
N ASN A 605 -7.65 11.89 -15.14
CA ASN A 605 -9.10 11.72 -15.06
C ASN A 605 -9.43 10.22 -15.12
N THR A 606 -10.01 9.67 -14.05
CA THR A 606 -10.36 8.25 -13.99
C THR A 606 -11.76 7.95 -14.56
N GLU A 607 -12.52 8.97 -14.95
CA GLU A 607 -13.81 8.77 -15.59
C GLU A 607 -13.65 8.17 -17.00
N ALA A 608 -14.57 7.27 -17.32
CA ALA A 608 -14.58 6.59 -18.62
C ALA A 608 -15.24 7.41 -19.74
N HIS A 609 -16.08 8.38 -19.40
CA HIS A 609 -16.96 9.07 -20.36
C HIS A 609 -17.17 10.57 -20.08
N LEU A 610 -16.77 11.07 -18.92
CA LEU A 610 -16.93 12.48 -18.55
C LEU A 610 -15.59 13.20 -18.51
N ALA A 611 -15.53 14.37 -19.14
CA ALA A 611 -14.43 15.29 -18.96
C ALA A 611 -14.53 15.95 -17.57
N GLN A 612 -13.38 16.24 -16.96
CA GLN A 612 -13.30 16.83 -15.63
C GLN A 612 -12.53 18.15 -15.69
N GLU A 613 -13.08 19.15 -15.04
CA GLU A 613 -12.37 20.40 -14.84
C GLU A 613 -11.48 20.33 -13.60
N ALA A 614 -10.35 21.01 -13.67
CA ALA A 614 -9.43 21.11 -12.54
C ALA A 614 -8.73 22.46 -12.52
N ILE A 615 -8.34 22.89 -11.32
CA ILE A 615 -7.66 24.17 -11.08
C ILE A 615 -6.40 23.90 -10.28
N LEU A 616 -5.25 24.11 -10.88
CA LEU A 616 -3.96 24.03 -10.20
C LEU A 616 -3.58 25.38 -9.60
N ARG A 617 -3.30 25.38 -8.30
CA ARG A 617 -2.66 26.50 -7.59
C ARG A 617 -1.28 26.06 -7.10
N ARG A 618 -0.22 26.74 -7.54
CA ARG A 618 1.15 26.35 -7.17
C ARG A 618 1.58 26.87 -5.82
N THR A 619 1.14 28.07 -5.46
CA THR A 619 1.30 28.72 -4.15
C THR A 619 0.01 29.46 -3.81
N ALA A 620 -0.06 30.03 -2.61
CA ALA A 620 -1.21 30.84 -2.19
C ALA A 620 -1.39 32.09 -3.07
N GLU A 621 -0.29 32.66 -3.55
CA GLU A 621 -0.26 33.91 -4.32
C GLU A 621 -0.30 33.68 -5.84
N ALA A 622 0.02 32.46 -6.30
CA ALA A 622 0.08 32.17 -7.73
C ALA A 622 -1.31 32.20 -8.38
N ALA A 623 -1.38 32.77 -9.58
CA ALA A 623 -2.60 32.73 -10.36
C ALA A 623 -3.02 31.28 -10.65
N PRO A 624 -4.31 30.94 -10.47
CA PRO A 624 -4.78 29.59 -10.71
C PRO A 624 -4.75 29.25 -12.21
N VAL A 625 -4.32 28.02 -12.52
CA VAL A 625 -4.34 27.49 -13.89
C VAL A 625 -5.53 26.55 -14.03
N ARG A 626 -6.49 26.90 -14.89
CA ARG A 626 -7.67 26.08 -15.19
C ARG A 626 -7.41 25.20 -16.42
N PHE A 627 -7.88 23.97 -16.38
CA PHE A 627 -7.77 23.05 -17.51
C PHE A 627 -8.86 21.97 -17.42
N THR A 628 -9.12 21.34 -18.57
CA THR A 628 -10.09 20.24 -18.68
C THR A 628 -9.34 18.95 -19.05
N LEU A 629 -9.58 17.87 -18.32
CA LEU A 629 -9.06 16.53 -18.60
C LEU A 629 -10.13 15.73 -19.35
N LYS A 630 -9.80 15.16 -20.49
CA LYS A 630 -10.66 14.23 -21.21
C LYS A 630 -10.82 12.92 -20.43
N PRO A 631 -11.84 12.08 -20.71
CA PRO A 631 -11.95 10.76 -20.13
C PRO A 631 -10.66 9.95 -20.26
N GLY A 632 -10.20 9.36 -19.16
CA GLY A 632 -8.98 8.57 -19.11
C GLY A 632 -7.68 9.33 -19.40
N GLU A 633 -7.69 10.65 -19.57
CA GLU A 633 -6.50 11.43 -19.88
C GLU A 633 -5.58 11.53 -18.67
N LEU A 634 -4.31 11.19 -18.87
CA LEU A 634 -3.20 11.53 -17.96
C LEU A 634 -2.42 12.68 -18.60
N ARG A 635 -2.38 13.80 -17.91
CA ARG A 635 -1.72 15.04 -18.37
C ARG A 635 -0.63 15.48 -17.41
N GLN A 636 0.51 15.87 -17.97
CA GLN A 636 1.52 16.63 -17.26
C GLN A 636 1.09 18.11 -17.26
N LEU A 637 1.06 18.70 -16.08
CA LEU A 637 0.79 20.11 -15.90
C LEU A 637 2.13 20.84 -15.81
N ASN A 638 2.48 21.52 -16.87
CA ASN A 638 3.76 22.23 -16.98
C ASN A 638 3.90 23.31 -15.91
N ARG A 639 5.16 23.64 -15.61
CA ARG A 639 5.55 24.72 -14.69
C ARG A 639 5.01 26.07 -15.11
#